data_a116c0384440f2416302f57b0bf3f2af
#
_entry.id   a116c0384440f2416302f57b0bf3f2af
#
_cell.length_a   1.000
_cell.length_b   1.000
_cell.length_c   1.000
_cell.angle_alpha   90.00
_cell.angle_beta   90.00
_cell.angle_gamma   90.00
#
_symmetry.space_group_name_H-M   'P 1'
#
loop_
_entity.id
_entity.type
_entity.pdbx_description
1 polymer ?
#
loop_
_entity_poly.entity_id
_entity_poly.type
_entity_poly.pdbx_seq_one_letter_code
_entity_poly.pdbx_strand_id
1 'polypeptide(L)'
;MDDRTIVDSSDWIVSDLIKESAAEATVPPQELPYTHLSPSELKNLLEQHREWLESRGARGARFDFPRADLQALDFTGVNLQGANLNKANFRGAELLLADLRGASLVQADLREANVLGTDFRGANLEGACLEGAAGLSTLRMARAKLFSAILPASISIFEGESTASIRMQKCYRFLITMLAITGLCLVRIVTTRDVQFLRDAPIVPIPRLGNLLPLSVFYLIVPVILFGMFLYFHLSLANLQESLLGLPAVFPDGHVAERRGPWLLTELVRIRASDSVWSWKELRIQSIIASLLAYWSVPAVLLVFWARYLVMQDLHASMMHILLISLSLGVATVLPQLMKNPQESPIARAPSVSFDVEEEKIANEPPAIDLEAEPENAGRSTEAAAPLVEAPAPLVVERRKKIRQSSALPRTIAIGSLAIFLAVLTFGIVYGAPSDTGTVDFGRANMRRWSSGIFWTLGYGPYARLNESSVSELPKNWSWRDEDLAEVKGPQLNKLRLRYVQGYQTVWVNARLWKADLRGSYLSDCDFRGANLREANLRSSEFDHSRLYRANLQSADLESANFTRADLRETDLSYAQIGNAILVDAQLGHSNLFRADLHSARLEHSNLETADLRDANLNNANLRLANLQNAYLWSAKLMSADLSDAQGARAILIEADLRGANLKQVNLRGAILRGTNLTGADISGADMREVSGLSADQVCSTKSHRNLIMDESLSAEVEAQCGASAIQAARLDQLASGAQ
;
A
#
# COMPACT_ATOMS: atom_id res chain seq x y z
N MET A 1 -24.20 -49.76 20.89
CA MET A 1 -23.21 -50.80 20.64
C MET A 1 -22.01 -50.06 20.05
N ASP A 2 -20.91 -49.79 20.64
CA ASP A 2 -20.30 -50.02 21.95
C ASP A 2 -19.42 -48.78 22.28
N ASP A 3 -19.62 -48.29 23.48
CA ASP A 3 -18.74 -47.38 24.20
C ASP A 3 -17.37 -48.04 24.41
N ARG A 4 -16.30 -47.40 24.04
CA ARG A 4 -14.96 -47.62 24.59
C ARG A 4 -14.37 -46.33 25.05
N THR A 5 -14.57 -46.03 26.31
CA THR A 5 -13.81 -45.09 27.12
C THR A 5 -12.32 -45.47 27.09
N ILE A 6 -11.50 -44.57 26.55
CA ILE A 6 -10.04 -44.60 26.73
C ILE A 6 -9.76 -43.97 28.07
N VAL A 7 -9.39 -44.74 29.06
CA VAL A 7 -8.87 -44.32 30.36
C VAL A 7 -7.42 -43.89 30.15
N ASP A 8 -7.15 -42.62 30.42
CA ASP A 8 -5.83 -42.00 30.36
C ASP A 8 -4.93 -42.54 31.46
N SER A 9 -3.82 -43.19 31.08
CA SER A 9 -2.88 -43.89 31.96
C SER A 9 -1.83 -42.94 32.60
N SER A 10 -2.09 -41.63 32.68
CA SER A 10 -1.17 -40.63 33.23
C SER A 10 -1.34 -40.36 34.74
N ASP A 11 -2.43 -40.83 35.37
CA ASP A 11 -2.74 -40.55 36.78
C ASP A 11 -2.07 -41.50 37.80
N TRP A 12 -1.44 -42.56 37.34
CA TRP A 12 -0.83 -43.56 38.26
C TRP A 12 0.64 -43.28 38.61
N ILE A 13 1.33 -42.44 37.86
CA ILE A 13 2.76 -42.16 38.09
C ILE A 13 2.96 -41.00 39.09
N VAL A 14 1.98 -40.14 39.27
CA VAL A 14 2.07 -39.00 40.18
C VAL A 14 1.75 -39.35 41.63
N SER A 15 0.92 -40.38 41.88
CA SER A 15 0.53 -40.78 43.23
C SER A 15 1.61 -41.56 43.99
N ASP A 16 2.49 -42.27 43.27
CA ASP A 16 3.56 -43.06 43.93
C ASP A 16 4.82 -42.22 44.17
N LEU A 17 5.08 -41.18 43.39
CA LEU A 17 6.16 -40.21 43.67
C LEU A 17 5.88 -39.29 44.88
N ILE A 18 4.59 -39.13 45.24
CA ILE A 18 4.21 -38.34 46.43
C ILE A 18 4.29 -39.18 47.69
N LYS A 19 4.21 -40.51 47.61
CA LYS A 19 4.30 -41.41 48.77
C LYS A 19 5.74 -41.74 49.18
N GLU A 20 6.68 -41.73 48.25
CA GLU A 20 8.09 -41.95 48.58
C GLU A 20 8.79 -40.70 49.17
N SER A 21 8.27 -39.50 48.90
CA SER A 21 8.77 -38.25 49.49
C SER A 21 8.30 -37.97 50.92
N ALA A 22 7.35 -38.76 51.46
CA ALA A 22 6.76 -38.54 52.78
C ALA A 22 7.38 -39.43 53.89
N ALA A 23 8.40 -40.26 53.61
CA ALA A 23 8.99 -41.21 54.56
C ALA A 23 10.39 -40.81 55.06
N GLU A 24 10.98 -39.72 54.63
CA GLU A 24 12.13 -39.11 55.32
C GLU A 24 11.62 -38.01 56.26
N ALA A 25 11.37 -38.37 57.50
CA ALA A 25 11.18 -37.44 58.58
C ALA A 25 12.51 -36.69 58.80
N THR A 26 12.78 -35.67 58.00
CA THR A 26 13.83 -34.71 58.24
C THR A 26 13.48 -33.90 59.48
N VAL A 27 14.35 -33.93 60.45
CA VAL A 27 14.44 -33.01 61.60
C VAL A 27 14.10 -31.61 61.06
N PRO A 28 13.14 -30.84 61.66
CA PRO A 28 12.79 -29.51 61.22
C PRO A 28 14.11 -28.72 61.12
N PRO A 29 14.40 -28.06 60.00
CA PRO A 29 15.63 -27.28 59.86
C PRO A 29 15.66 -26.29 61.03
N GLN A 30 16.73 -26.34 61.84
CA GLN A 30 16.95 -25.36 62.89
C GLN A 30 16.86 -23.97 62.24
N GLU A 31 15.79 -23.22 62.59
CA GLU A 31 15.62 -21.85 62.12
C GLU A 31 16.87 -21.09 62.64
N LEU A 32 17.71 -20.68 61.71
CA LEU A 32 18.82 -19.82 62.05
C LEU A 32 18.30 -18.56 62.74
N PRO A 33 18.88 -18.09 63.81
CA PRO A 33 18.39 -16.95 64.59
C PRO A 33 18.32 -15.67 63.71
N TYR A 34 17.39 -14.80 64.04
CA TYR A 34 17.30 -13.48 63.44
C TYR A 34 18.55 -12.67 63.80
N THR A 35 18.97 -11.80 62.87
CA THR A 35 20.08 -10.88 63.09
C THR A 35 19.50 -9.63 63.76
N HIS A 36 19.86 -9.39 65.02
CA HIS A 36 19.52 -8.18 65.75
C HIS A 36 20.44 -7.04 65.37
N LEU A 37 19.87 -5.90 64.95
CA LEU A 37 20.58 -4.69 64.62
C LEU A 37 20.43 -3.67 65.76
N SER A 38 21.55 -3.07 66.20
CA SER A 38 21.48 -1.95 67.14
C SER A 38 20.89 -0.72 66.45
N PRO A 39 20.21 0.18 67.16
CA PRO A 39 19.65 1.40 66.55
C PRO A 39 20.64 2.27 65.81
N SER A 40 21.91 2.29 66.24
CA SER A 40 23.01 3.01 65.58
C SER A 40 23.43 2.38 64.27
N GLU A 41 23.49 1.04 64.22
CA GLU A 41 23.81 0.27 63.02
C GLU A 41 22.70 0.43 62.00
N LEU A 42 21.42 0.30 62.40
CA LEU A 42 20.28 0.49 61.51
C LEU A 42 20.30 1.88 60.89
N LYS A 43 20.53 2.93 61.67
CA LYS A 43 20.59 4.31 61.17
C LYS A 43 21.73 4.49 60.15
N ASN A 44 22.90 3.94 60.39
CA ASN A 44 24.02 3.99 59.44
C ASN A 44 23.73 3.24 58.14
N LEU A 45 23.10 2.07 58.22
CA LEU A 45 22.72 1.26 57.06
C LEU A 45 21.65 1.95 56.21
N LEU A 46 20.67 2.59 56.81
CA LEU A 46 19.67 3.37 56.10
C LEU A 46 20.28 4.58 55.40
N GLU A 47 21.27 5.25 56.03
CA GLU A 47 21.99 6.34 55.41
C GLU A 47 22.81 5.88 54.21
N GLN A 48 23.53 4.76 54.34
CA GLN A 48 24.29 4.16 53.23
C GLN A 48 23.36 3.73 52.08
N HIS A 49 22.17 3.23 52.40
CA HIS A 49 21.17 2.89 51.37
C HIS A 49 20.60 4.13 50.68
N ARG A 50 20.38 5.22 51.40
CA ARG A 50 19.98 6.50 50.83
C ARG A 50 21.04 7.02 49.84
N GLU A 51 22.30 6.99 50.23
CA GLU A 51 23.41 7.38 49.33
C GLU A 51 23.51 6.46 48.10
N TRP A 52 23.25 5.15 48.29
CA TRP A 52 23.20 4.20 47.18
C TRP A 52 22.09 4.51 46.20
N LEU A 53 20.91 4.85 46.67
CA LEU A 53 19.76 5.25 45.82
C LEU A 53 20.03 6.57 45.08
N GLU A 54 20.53 7.60 45.79
CA GLU A 54 20.82 8.92 45.22
C GLU A 54 21.95 8.84 44.18
N SER A 55 22.99 8.05 44.45
CA SER A 55 24.10 7.85 43.52
C SER A 55 23.83 6.82 42.44
N ARG A 56 22.66 6.17 42.41
CA ARG A 56 22.32 5.05 41.52
C ARG A 56 23.31 3.89 41.62
N GLY A 57 23.77 3.57 42.80
CA GLY A 57 24.68 2.48 43.09
C GLY A 57 26.17 2.82 42.99
N ALA A 58 26.53 4.08 42.75
CA ALA A 58 27.93 4.50 42.66
C ALA A 58 28.60 4.74 44.04
N ARG A 59 27.81 5.12 45.05
CA ARG A 59 28.27 5.37 46.43
C ARG A 59 27.27 4.77 47.41
N GLY A 60 27.70 4.53 48.67
CA GLY A 60 26.89 3.86 49.67
C GLY A 60 26.74 2.37 49.39
N ALA A 61 25.89 1.70 50.15
CA ALA A 61 25.60 0.29 50.04
C ALA A 61 24.09 0.04 50.01
N ARG A 62 23.66 -0.91 49.17
CA ARG A 62 22.29 -1.36 49.16
C ARG A 62 21.96 -1.98 50.52
N PHE A 63 20.76 -1.72 51.06
CA PHE A 63 20.28 -2.38 52.26
C PHE A 63 20.05 -3.87 51.97
N ASP A 64 20.98 -4.71 52.42
CA ASP A 64 21.01 -6.16 52.19
C ASP A 64 21.13 -6.90 53.54
N PHE A 65 19.98 -7.12 54.20
CA PHE A 65 19.89 -7.74 55.50
C PHE A 65 18.78 -8.80 55.53
N PRO A 66 19.04 -9.95 54.94
CA PRO A 66 18.12 -11.08 55.09
C PRO A 66 18.07 -11.54 56.53
N ARG A 67 16.86 -11.87 57.01
CA ARG A 67 16.58 -12.28 58.39
C ARG A 67 16.88 -11.21 59.48
N ALA A 68 16.79 -9.95 59.13
CA ALA A 68 16.87 -8.87 60.10
C ALA A 68 15.68 -8.94 61.08
N ASP A 69 15.94 -8.75 62.36
CA ASP A 69 14.85 -8.54 63.34
C ASP A 69 14.53 -7.05 63.40
N LEU A 70 13.43 -6.70 62.81
CA LEU A 70 12.92 -5.33 62.65
C LEU A 70 11.54 -5.17 63.30
N GLN A 71 11.23 -6.05 64.26
CA GLN A 71 9.95 -6.08 64.96
C GLN A 71 9.70 -4.80 65.72
N ALA A 72 8.48 -4.28 65.59
CA ALA A 72 7.98 -3.07 66.25
C ALA A 72 8.86 -1.80 66.06
N LEU A 73 9.72 -1.76 65.03
CA LEU A 73 10.49 -0.58 64.68
C LEU A 73 9.72 0.37 63.79
N ASP A 74 10.08 1.68 63.81
CA ASP A 74 9.48 2.71 63.02
C ASP A 74 10.31 2.96 61.73
N PHE A 75 9.69 2.66 60.58
CA PHE A 75 10.16 2.93 59.23
C PHE A 75 9.31 3.93 58.49
N THR A 76 8.59 4.79 59.19
CA THR A 76 7.70 5.77 58.59
C THR A 76 8.44 6.64 57.57
N GLY A 77 7.97 6.64 56.31
CA GLY A 77 8.57 7.40 55.22
C GLY A 77 9.94 6.96 54.74
N VAL A 78 10.47 5.83 55.24
CA VAL A 78 11.81 5.34 54.88
C VAL A 78 11.81 4.77 53.46
N ASN A 79 12.84 5.13 52.67
CA ASN A 79 13.05 4.61 51.33
C ASN A 79 13.90 3.34 51.35
N LEU A 80 13.26 2.19 51.15
CA LEU A 80 13.89 0.85 51.07
C LEU A 80 13.79 0.26 49.67
N GLN A 81 13.79 1.09 48.66
CA GLN A 81 13.62 0.68 47.26
C GLN A 81 14.74 -0.31 46.87
N GLY A 82 14.33 -1.50 46.41
CA GLY A 82 15.24 -2.53 45.95
C GLY A 82 16.04 -3.21 47.09
N ALA A 83 15.77 -2.94 48.37
CA ALA A 83 16.42 -3.61 49.53
C ALA A 83 16.21 -5.13 49.48
N ASN A 84 17.13 -5.88 50.07
CA ASN A 84 16.99 -7.31 50.32
C ASN A 84 16.64 -7.56 51.78
N LEU A 85 15.39 -7.92 52.03
CA LEU A 85 14.76 -8.12 53.32
C LEU A 85 14.14 -9.52 53.41
N ASN A 86 14.73 -10.48 52.71
CA ASN A 86 14.23 -11.85 52.70
C ASN A 86 14.22 -12.45 54.11
N LYS A 87 13.08 -13.05 54.53
CA LYS A 87 12.89 -13.63 55.86
C LYS A 87 13.07 -12.62 57.01
N ALA A 88 13.01 -11.31 56.75
CA ALA A 88 13.04 -10.33 57.83
C ALA A 88 11.74 -10.36 58.65
N ASN A 89 11.87 -10.06 59.93
CA ASN A 89 10.77 -9.99 60.90
C ASN A 89 10.32 -8.52 61.05
N PHE A 90 9.20 -8.14 60.42
CA PHE A 90 8.57 -6.83 60.56
C PHE A 90 7.29 -6.86 61.41
N ARG A 91 7.15 -7.87 62.23
CA ARG A 91 5.92 -8.00 63.01
C ARG A 91 5.67 -6.77 63.87
N GLY A 92 4.46 -6.19 63.72
CA GLY A 92 4.06 -4.96 64.41
C GLY A 92 4.92 -3.71 64.10
N ALA A 93 5.72 -3.72 63.05
CA ALA A 93 6.52 -2.56 62.62
C ALA A 93 5.64 -1.45 61.99
N GLU A 94 6.01 -0.19 62.15
CA GLU A 94 5.42 0.97 61.53
C GLU A 94 6.08 1.23 60.16
N LEU A 95 5.41 0.88 59.08
CA LEU A 95 5.86 1.06 57.69
C LEU A 95 5.07 2.16 56.96
N LEU A 96 4.39 3.05 57.72
CA LEU A 96 3.61 4.15 57.19
C LEU A 96 4.35 4.92 56.10
N LEU A 97 3.79 5.01 54.89
CA LEU A 97 4.38 5.72 53.73
C LEU A 97 5.79 5.24 53.31
N ALA A 98 6.25 4.08 53.76
CA ALA A 98 7.56 3.53 53.39
C ALA A 98 7.58 3.14 51.89
N ASP A 99 8.75 3.35 51.21
CA ASP A 99 8.95 2.96 49.82
C ASP A 99 9.71 1.63 49.73
N LEU A 100 8.97 0.57 49.46
CA LEU A 100 9.48 -0.80 49.27
C LEU A 100 9.46 -1.26 47.81
N ARG A 101 9.44 -0.34 46.86
CA ARG A 101 9.40 -0.66 45.42
C ARG A 101 10.56 -1.54 45.01
N GLY A 102 10.24 -2.69 44.39
CA GLY A 102 11.25 -3.63 43.93
C GLY A 102 12.07 -4.29 45.03
N ALA A 103 11.73 -4.11 46.29
CA ALA A 103 12.41 -4.79 47.41
C ALA A 103 12.12 -6.30 47.36
N SER A 104 13.06 -7.11 47.90
CA SER A 104 12.90 -8.54 48.07
C SER A 104 12.49 -8.83 49.50
N LEU A 105 11.28 -9.34 49.71
CA LEU A 105 10.63 -9.65 50.98
C LEU A 105 10.19 -11.13 51.01
N VAL A 106 10.95 -12.00 50.35
CA VAL A 106 10.63 -13.42 50.29
C VAL A 106 10.56 -14.02 51.66
N GLN A 107 9.42 -14.62 52.02
CA GLN A 107 9.15 -15.23 53.32
C GLN A 107 9.32 -14.26 54.52
N ALA A 108 9.16 -12.95 54.29
CA ALA A 108 9.20 -11.96 55.40
C ALA A 108 7.89 -12.04 56.23
N ASP A 109 8.03 -11.77 57.55
CA ASP A 109 6.89 -11.71 58.48
C ASP A 109 6.47 -10.25 58.69
N LEU A 110 5.34 -9.86 58.11
CA LEU A 110 4.73 -8.54 58.23
C LEU A 110 3.41 -8.58 59.03
N ARG A 111 3.24 -9.60 59.87
CA ARG A 111 2.01 -9.72 60.66
C ARG A 111 1.87 -8.51 61.60
N GLU A 112 0.61 -8.04 61.65
CA GLU A 112 0.27 -6.91 62.54
C GLU A 112 0.99 -5.61 62.22
N ALA A 113 1.76 -5.53 61.11
CA ALA A 113 2.47 -4.32 60.69
C ALA A 113 1.49 -3.25 60.18
N ASN A 114 1.79 -1.97 60.44
CA ASN A 114 1.07 -0.86 59.86
C ASN A 114 1.69 -0.49 58.53
N VAL A 115 1.03 -0.87 57.43
CA VAL A 115 1.46 -0.67 56.03
C VAL A 115 0.63 0.36 55.31
N LEU A 116 0.00 1.29 56.05
CA LEU A 116 -0.79 2.35 55.42
C LEU A 116 0.06 3.25 54.51
N GLY A 117 -0.31 3.29 53.24
CA GLY A 117 0.44 4.08 52.25
C GLY A 117 1.80 3.53 51.83
N THR A 118 2.22 2.36 52.33
CA THR A 118 3.46 1.70 51.91
C THR A 118 3.38 1.29 50.43
N ASP A 119 4.47 1.52 49.70
CA ASP A 119 4.58 1.24 48.27
C ASP A 119 5.33 -0.07 47.99
N PHE A 120 4.56 -1.14 47.69
CA PHE A 120 5.09 -2.47 47.35
C PHE A 120 5.17 -2.72 45.84
N ARG A 121 5.09 -1.68 45.01
CA ARG A 121 5.08 -1.87 43.53
C ARG A 121 6.36 -2.60 43.07
N GLY A 122 6.17 -3.72 42.39
CA GLY A 122 7.25 -4.56 41.88
C GLY A 122 8.05 -5.31 42.96
N ALA A 123 7.66 -5.25 44.24
CA ALA A 123 8.31 -6.01 45.31
C ALA A 123 8.11 -7.53 45.16
N ASN A 124 9.05 -8.32 45.65
CA ASN A 124 8.92 -9.76 45.74
C ASN A 124 8.48 -10.16 47.16
N LEU A 125 7.21 -10.47 47.28
CA LEU A 125 6.53 -10.89 48.54
C LEU A 125 6.23 -12.40 48.56
N GLU A 126 6.98 -13.19 47.80
CA GLU A 126 6.78 -14.63 47.73
C GLU A 126 6.86 -15.30 49.09
N GLY A 127 5.78 -15.98 49.54
CA GLY A 127 5.70 -16.62 50.84
C GLY A 127 5.67 -15.66 52.04
N ALA A 128 5.56 -14.34 51.84
CA ALA A 128 5.46 -13.38 52.93
C ALA A 128 4.12 -13.48 53.67
N CYS A 129 4.13 -13.24 54.99
CA CYS A 129 2.94 -13.24 55.83
C CYS A 129 2.51 -11.81 56.19
N LEU A 130 1.40 -11.34 55.66
CA LEU A 130 0.81 -10.03 55.94
C LEU A 130 -0.50 -10.14 56.73
N GLU A 131 -0.74 -11.26 57.42
CA GLU A 131 -1.92 -11.49 58.20
C GLU A 131 -2.05 -10.42 59.32
N GLY A 132 -3.21 -9.78 59.40
CA GLY A 132 -3.44 -8.70 60.33
C GLY A 132 -2.74 -7.37 60.01
N ALA A 133 -2.02 -7.27 58.89
CA ALA A 133 -1.41 -5.99 58.49
C ALA A 133 -2.49 -4.92 58.16
N ALA A 134 -2.30 -3.73 58.75
CA ALA A 134 -3.27 -2.63 58.62
C ALA A 134 -2.95 -1.72 57.45
N GLY A 135 -3.96 -1.24 56.69
CA GLY A 135 -3.81 -0.20 55.67
C GLY A 135 -3.20 -0.64 54.34
N LEU A 136 -3.18 -1.96 54.05
CA LEU A 136 -2.66 -2.49 52.78
C LEU A 136 -3.58 -2.10 51.62
N SER A 137 -3.00 -1.49 50.57
CA SER A 137 -3.69 -1.09 49.36
C SER A 137 -3.31 -1.94 48.15
N THR A 138 -4.29 -2.49 47.45
CA THR A 138 -4.10 -3.30 46.23
C THR A 138 -3.44 -2.54 45.10
N LEU A 139 -3.70 -1.23 44.98
CA LEU A 139 -3.07 -0.36 43.96
C LEU A 139 -1.57 -0.19 44.17
N ARG A 140 -1.13 -0.21 45.43
CA ARG A 140 0.30 -0.10 45.79
C ARG A 140 1.06 -1.44 45.74
N MET A 141 0.36 -2.52 45.34
CA MET A 141 0.94 -3.86 45.07
C MET A 141 1.09 -4.14 43.56
N ALA A 142 0.91 -3.12 42.71
CA ALA A 142 1.05 -3.26 41.27
C ALA A 142 2.38 -3.92 40.90
N ARG A 143 2.38 -4.94 40.07
CA ARG A 143 3.55 -5.75 39.65
C ARG A 143 4.29 -6.49 40.78
N ALA A 144 3.78 -6.54 42.00
CA ALA A 144 4.36 -7.35 43.08
C ALA A 144 4.20 -8.85 42.76
N LYS A 145 5.14 -9.66 43.28
CA LYS A 145 5.05 -11.14 43.22
C LYS A 145 4.52 -11.62 44.57
N LEU A 146 3.33 -12.25 44.56
CA LEU A 146 2.61 -12.64 45.75
C LEU A 146 2.46 -14.16 45.88
N PHE A 147 3.21 -14.96 45.13
CA PHE A 147 3.09 -16.41 45.18
C PHE A 147 3.20 -16.92 46.63
N SER A 148 2.17 -17.69 47.08
CA SER A 148 2.07 -18.21 48.44
C SER A 148 2.10 -17.12 49.55
N ALA A 149 1.89 -15.85 49.25
CA ALA A 149 1.76 -14.82 50.26
C ALA A 149 0.41 -14.92 51.00
N ILE A 150 0.45 -14.76 52.32
CA ILE A 150 -0.75 -14.72 53.14
C ILE A 150 -1.16 -13.25 53.32
N LEU A 151 -2.25 -12.86 52.70
CA LEU A 151 -2.80 -11.49 52.73
C LEU A 151 -3.85 -11.33 53.83
N PRO A 152 -4.06 -10.09 54.35
CA PRO A 152 -5.15 -9.83 55.29
C PRO A 152 -6.51 -10.20 54.69
N ALA A 153 -7.46 -10.65 55.55
CA ALA A 153 -8.80 -11.01 55.12
C ALA A 153 -9.59 -9.86 54.45
N SER A 154 -9.17 -8.62 54.66
CA SER A 154 -9.75 -7.45 54.02
C SER A 154 -9.48 -7.39 52.49
N ILE A 155 -8.49 -8.14 51.99
CA ILE A 155 -8.15 -8.20 50.57
C ILE A 155 -8.59 -9.52 49.99
N SER A 156 -9.86 -9.61 49.60
CA SER A 156 -10.42 -10.76 48.91
C SER A 156 -10.39 -10.63 47.37
N ILE A 157 -10.37 -9.43 46.84
CA ILE A 157 -10.38 -9.10 45.39
C ILE A 157 -9.42 -7.96 45.10
N PHE A 158 -8.59 -8.10 44.09
CA PHE A 158 -7.74 -7.03 43.60
C PHE A 158 -8.54 -6.05 42.74
N GLU A 159 -8.50 -4.75 43.12
CA GLU A 159 -9.13 -3.71 42.31
C GLU A 159 -8.55 -3.71 40.88
N GLY A 160 -9.45 -3.64 39.88
CA GLY A 160 -9.06 -3.67 38.45
C GLY A 160 -8.99 -5.04 37.80
N GLU A 161 -8.99 -6.15 38.56
CA GLU A 161 -8.95 -7.51 38.00
C GLU A 161 -10.13 -7.81 37.08
N SER A 162 -11.36 -7.52 37.52
CA SER A 162 -12.57 -7.67 36.71
C SER A 162 -12.53 -6.78 35.46
N THR A 163 -12.04 -5.54 35.60
CA THR A 163 -11.90 -4.59 34.49
C THR A 163 -10.88 -5.07 33.47
N ALA A 164 -9.73 -5.58 33.91
CA ALA A 164 -8.69 -6.14 33.05
C ALA A 164 -9.21 -7.37 32.29
N SER A 165 -9.95 -8.27 32.96
CA SER A 165 -10.56 -9.44 32.33
C SER A 165 -11.57 -9.06 31.25
N ILE A 166 -12.45 -8.09 31.52
CA ILE A 166 -13.43 -7.57 30.54
C ILE A 166 -12.70 -6.92 29.34
N ARG A 167 -11.66 -6.11 29.58
CA ARG A 167 -10.85 -5.49 28.52
C ARG A 167 -10.15 -6.54 27.68
N MET A 168 -9.61 -7.59 28.30
CA MET A 168 -8.95 -8.70 27.63
C MET A 168 -9.91 -9.44 26.69
N GLN A 169 -11.12 -9.78 27.18
CA GLN A 169 -12.14 -10.43 26.34
C GLN A 169 -12.57 -9.55 25.16
N LYS A 170 -12.80 -8.24 25.41
CA LYS A 170 -13.14 -7.29 24.35
C LYS A 170 -12.04 -7.20 23.29
N CYS A 171 -10.78 -7.06 23.72
CA CYS A 171 -9.62 -6.99 22.84
C CYS A 171 -9.47 -8.28 22.01
N TYR A 172 -9.67 -9.44 22.61
CA TYR A 172 -9.61 -10.74 21.92
C TYR A 172 -10.71 -10.90 20.87
N ARG A 173 -11.98 -10.63 21.24
CA ARG A 173 -13.10 -10.68 20.30
C ARG A 173 -12.86 -9.75 19.11
N PHE A 174 -12.35 -8.56 19.38
CA PHE A 174 -12.06 -7.59 18.34
C PHE A 174 -10.92 -8.07 17.43
N LEU A 175 -9.84 -8.64 17.99
CA LEU A 175 -8.75 -9.23 17.21
C LEU A 175 -9.24 -10.31 16.25
N ILE A 176 -10.05 -11.27 16.77
CA ILE A 176 -10.60 -12.36 15.95
C ILE A 176 -11.52 -11.80 14.85
N THR A 177 -12.37 -10.82 15.19
CA THR A 177 -13.23 -10.16 14.18
C THR A 177 -12.42 -9.48 13.09
N MET A 178 -11.38 -8.73 13.48
CA MET A 178 -10.46 -8.07 12.55
C MET A 178 -9.76 -9.09 11.64
N LEU A 179 -9.24 -10.19 12.18
CA LEU A 179 -8.60 -11.26 11.40
C LEU A 179 -9.58 -11.95 10.46
N ALA A 180 -10.82 -12.21 10.90
CA ALA A 180 -11.86 -12.80 10.06
C ALA A 180 -12.20 -11.89 8.87
N ILE A 181 -12.41 -10.58 9.11
CA ILE A 181 -12.67 -9.60 8.05
C ILE A 181 -11.48 -9.50 7.11
N THR A 182 -10.26 -9.46 7.65
CA THR A 182 -9.02 -9.40 6.86
C THR A 182 -8.89 -10.64 5.95
N GLY A 183 -9.20 -11.83 6.48
CA GLY A 183 -9.22 -13.07 5.71
C GLY A 183 -10.29 -13.08 4.61
N LEU A 184 -11.51 -12.63 4.91
CA LEU A 184 -12.57 -12.49 3.90
C LEU A 184 -12.19 -11.50 2.79
N CYS A 185 -11.55 -10.38 3.16
CA CYS A 185 -11.04 -9.42 2.19
C CYS A 185 -9.99 -10.06 1.28
N LEU A 186 -9.04 -10.81 1.84
CA LEU A 186 -8.02 -11.49 1.07
C LEU A 186 -8.62 -12.48 0.07
N VAL A 187 -9.57 -13.32 0.52
CA VAL A 187 -10.29 -14.25 -0.36
C VAL A 187 -10.98 -13.49 -1.49
N ARG A 188 -11.66 -12.37 -1.18
CA ARG A 188 -12.34 -11.56 -2.18
C ARG A 188 -11.37 -10.93 -3.18
N ILE A 189 -10.24 -10.40 -2.71
CA ILE A 189 -9.21 -9.83 -3.58
C ILE A 189 -8.67 -10.88 -4.55
N VAL A 190 -8.33 -12.07 -4.04
CA VAL A 190 -7.77 -13.19 -4.84
C VAL A 190 -8.76 -13.69 -5.89
N THR A 191 -10.05 -13.76 -5.54
CA THR A 191 -11.11 -14.24 -6.45
C THR A 191 -11.58 -13.18 -7.45
N THR A 192 -11.22 -11.91 -7.30
CA THR A 192 -11.61 -10.84 -8.21
C THR A 192 -10.83 -10.95 -9.52
N ARG A 193 -11.56 -11.05 -10.66
CA ARG A 193 -10.99 -11.01 -12.01
C ARG A 193 -10.92 -9.57 -12.53
N ASP A 194 -9.98 -9.27 -13.43
CA ASP A 194 -9.79 -7.93 -14.00
C ASP A 194 -11.04 -7.41 -14.70
N VAL A 195 -11.74 -8.29 -15.40
CA VAL A 195 -13.00 -7.99 -16.07
C VAL A 195 -14.08 -7.45 -15.14
N GLN A 196 -14.08 -7.88 -13.87
CA GLN A 196 -15.08 -7.43 -12.89
C GLN A 196 -14.86 -5.96 -12.49
N PHE A 197 -13.63 -5.47 -12.51
CA PHE A 197 -13.35 -4.04 -12.31
C PHE A 197 -13.95 -3.20 -13.45
N LEU A 198 -13.82 -3.67 -14.69
CA LEU A 198 -14.29 -2.94 -15.87
C LEU A 198 -15.81 -2.95 -15.98
N ARG A 199 -16.46 -3.99 -15.50
CA ARG A 199 -17.92 -4.07 -15.45
C ARG A 199 -18.53 -3.33 -14.26
N ASP A 200 -17.70 -2.87 -13.31
CA ASP A 200 -18.14 -2.40 -11.99
C ASP A 200 -19.15 -3.37 -11.35
N ALA A 201 -18.83 -4.67 -11.49
CA ALA A 201 -19.73 -5.74 -11.09
C ALA A 201 -20.07 -5.63 -9.60
N PRO A 202 -21.34 -5.83 -9.21
CA PRO A 202 -21.72 -5.81 -7.81
C PRO A 202 -20.96 -6.87 -7.03
N ILE A 203 -20.57 -6.53 -5.79
CA ILE A 203 -20.00 -7.50 -4.86
C ILE A 203 -21.02 -8.61 -4.67
N VAL A 204 -20.56 -9.89 -4.67
CA VAL A 204 -21.40 -11.04 -4.38
C VAL A 204 -22.29 -10.74 -3.16
N PRO A 205 -23.60 -10.97 -3.23
CA PRO A 205 -24.53 -10.57 -2.19
C PRO A 205 -24.10 -11.16 -0.85
N ILE A 206 -23.82 -10.31 0.12
CA ILE A 206 -23.74 -10.72 1.50
C ILE A 206 -25.17 -11.05 1.92
N PRO A 207 -25.47 -12.29 2.36
CA PRO A 207 -26.82 -12.63 2.82
C PRO A 207 -27.28 -11.56 3.83
N ARG A 208 -28.39 -10.87 3.55
CA ARG A 208 -29.03 -9.78 4.30
C ARG A 208 -28.60 -8.33 3.98
N LEU A 209 -27.56 -8.04 3.22
CA LEU A 209 -27.17 -6.65 2.85
C LEU A 209 -27.44 -6.28 1.40
N GLY A 210 -27.86 -7.22 0.55
CA GLY A 210 -28.18 -6.95 -0.86
C GLY A 210 -26.97 -6.60 -1.74
N ASN A 211 -27.20 -6.41 -3.03
CA ASN A 211 -26.18 -6.06 -4.04
C ASN A 211 -25.80 -4.56 -3.97
N LEU A 212 -25.42 -4.04 -2.81
CA LEU A 212 -25.43 -2.60 -2.54
C LEU A 212 -24.11 -1.87 -2.84
N LEU A 213 -22.99 -2.57 -3.02
CA LEU A 213 -21.71 -1.88 -3.20
C LEU A 213 -21.03 -2.30 -4.50
N PRO A 214 -20.75 -1.34 -5.41
CA PRO A 214 -19.91 -1.59 -6.57
C PRO A 214 -18.48 -1.98 -6.12
N LEU A 215 -17.80 -2.74 -6.98
CA LEU A 215 -16.46 -3.27 -6.68
C LEU A 215 -15.43 -2.15 -6.45
N SER A 216 -15.56 -1.05 -7.18
CA SER A 216 -14.75 0.17 -7.01
C SER A 216 -14.84 0.70 -5.58
N VAL A 217 -16.04 0.78 -5.01
CA VAL A 217 -16.28 1.23 -3.63
C VAL A 217 -15.65 0.29 -2.60
N PHE A 218 -15.68 -1.04 -2.86
CA PHE A 218 -15.01 -2.01 -2.00
C PHE A 218 -13.49 -1.73 -1.89
N TYR A 219 -12.82 -1.50 -3.01
CA TYR A 219 -11.39 -1.23 -3.02
C TYR A 219 -10.99 0.13 -2.44
N LEU A 220 -11.92 1.08 -2.35
CA LEU A 220 -11.67 2.41 -1.77
C LEU A 220 -12.01 2.47 -0.28
N ILE A 221 -13.16 1.94 0.13
CA ILE A 221 -13.67 2.11 1.50
C ILE A 221 -13.12 1.05 2.46
N VAL A 222 -13.06 -0.22 2.03
CA VAL A 222 -12.66 -1.30 2.93
C VAL A 222 -11.23 -1.15 3.47
N PRO A 223 -10.22 -0.70 2.69
CA PRO A 223 -8.88 -0.41 3.22
C PRO A 223 -8.89 0.62 4.36
N VAL A 224 -9.72 1.66 4.28
CA VAL A 224 -9.86 2.69 5.32
C VAL A 224 -10.46 2.06 6.59
N ILE A 225 -11.52 1.25 6.43
CA ILE A 225 -12.16 0.54 7.56
C ILE A 225 -11.16 -0.40 8.23
N LEU A 226 -10.41 -1.21 7.45
CA LEU A 226 -9.41 -2.12 7.98
C LEU A 226 -8.30 -1.38 8.75
N PHE A 227 -7.84 -0.25 8.24
CA PHE A 227 -6.89 0.58 8.95
C PHE A 227 -7.47 1.14 10.25
N GLY A 228 -8.70 1.63 10.24
CA GLY A 228 -9.41 2.10 11.44
C GLY A 228 -9.55 1.00 12.51
N MET A 229 -9.93 -0.22 12.09
CA MET A 229 -9.99 -1.39 12.97
C MET A 229 -8.59 -1.73 13.53
N PHE A 230 -7.57 -1.71 12.70
CA PHE A 230 -6.20 -1.97 13.11
C PHE A 230 -5.71 -0.97 14.16
N LEU A 231 -5.94 0.31 13.94
CA LEU A 231 -5.59 1.37 14.89
C LEU A 231 -6.34 1.20 16.22
N TYR A 232 -7.66 0.96 16.15
CA TYR A 232 -8.48 0.73 17.35
C TYR A 232 -8.02 -0.49 18.15
N PHE A 233 -7.65 -1.59 17.45
CA PHE A 233 -7.10 -2.77 18.11
C PHE A 233 -5.82 -2.44 18.88
N HIS A 234 -4.88 -1.72 18.27
CA HIS A 234 -3.62 -1.37 18.94
C HIS A 234 -3.81 -0.41 20.11
N LEU A 235 -4.75 0.53 20.03
CA LEU A 235 -5.14 1.38 21.15
C LEU A 235 -5.80 0.57 22.28
N SER A 236 -6.67 -0.37 21.93
CA SER A 236 -7.31 -1.27 22.91
C SER A 236 -6.29 -2.18 23.60
N LEU A 237 -5.30 -2.68 22.85
CA LEU A 237 -4.20 -3.47 23.39
C LEU A 237 -3.32 -2.65 24.34
N ALA A 238 -3.12 -1.38 24.05
CA ALA A 238 -2.43 -0.44 24.91
C ALA A 238 -3.16 -0.23 26.25
N ASN A 239 -4.45 0.06 26.18
CA ASN A 239 -5.29 0.23 27.38
C ASN A 239 -5.39 -1.06 28.21
N LEU A 240 -5.36 -2.24 27.56
CA LEU A 240 -5.27 -3.52 28.26
C LEU A 240 -3.94 -3.65 29.02
N GLN A 241 -2.83 -3.33 28.36
CA GLN A 241 -1.52 -3.38 28.99
C GLN A 241 -1.42 -2.47 30.20
N GLU A 242 -1.93 -1.25 30.11
CA GLU A 242 -1.99 -0.30 31.24
C GLU A 242 -2.80 -0.90 32.41
N SER A 243 -3.94 -1.53 32.13
CA SER A 243 -4.75 -2.19 33.16
C SER A 243 -4.02 -3.35 33.84
N LEU A 244 -3.24 -4.13 33.07
CA LEU A 244 -2.46 -5.25 33.62
C LEU A 244 -1.24 -4.78 34.43
N LEU A 245 -0.67 -3.62 34.09
CA LEU A 245 0.41 -3.02 34.89
C LEU A 245 -0.04 -2.58 36.27
N GLY A 246 -1.30 -2.31 36.48
CA GLY A 246 -1.92 -2.00 37.77
C GLY A 246 -2.15 -3.22 38.67
N LEU A 247 -2.02 -4.45 38.15
CA LEU A 247 -2.23 -5.68 38.89
C LEU A 247 -0.91 -6.29 39.40
N PRO A 248 -0.94 -7.18 40.43
CA PRO A 248 0.21 -7.98 40.81
C PRO A 248 0.74 -8.80 39.62
N ALA A 249 2.05 -8.96 39.53
CA ALA A 249 2.64 -9.79 38.50
C ALA A 249 2.30 -11.28 38.68
N VAL A 250 2.31 -11.73 39.94
CA VAL A 250 1.90 -13.09 40.35
C VAL A 250 0.96 -12.95 41.51
N PHE A 251 -0.20 -13.57 41.40
CA PHE A 251 -1.21 -13.62 42.48
C PHE A 251 -0.82 -14.62 43.59
N PRO A 252 -1.45 -14.58 44.76
CA PRO A 252 -1.15 -15.53 45.84
C PRO A 252 -1.35 -17.01 45.47
N ASP A 253 -2.29 -17.28 44.57
CA ASP A 253 -2.60 -18.61 44.01
C ASP A 253 -1.59 -19.10 42.96
N GLY A 254 -0.53 -18.32 42.70
CA GLY A 254 0.51 -18.61 41.70
C GLY A 254 0.14 -18.25 40.26
N HIS A 255 -1.08 -17.76 40.01
CA HIS A 255 -1.46 -17.32 38.68
C HIS A 255 -0.76 -16.01 38.29
N VAL A 256 -0.24 -15.95 37.06
CA VAL A 256 0.34 -14.76 36.48
C VAL A 256 -0.79 -13.94 35.83
N ALA A 257 -0.89 -12.65 36.16
CA ALA A 257 -1.92 -11.75 35.62
C ALA A 257 -2.02 -11.81 34.08
N GLU A 258 -0.88 -11.93 33.42
CA GLU A 258 -0.77 -11.98 31.96
C GLU A 258 -1.29 -13.30 31.36
N ARG A 259 -1.33 -14.42 32.12
CA ARG A 259 -1.69 -15.76 31.63
C ARG A 259 -3.17 -16.10 31.76
N ARG A 260 -3.99 -15.25 32.35
CA ARG A 260 -5.45 -15.49 32.52
C ARG A 260 -6.26 -15.33 31.23
N GLY A 261 -5.64 -15.04 30.09
CA GLY A 261 -6.32 -14.80 28.81
C GLY A 261 -5.98 -15.80 27.72
N PRO A 262 -6.62 -15.66 26.55
CA PRO A 262 -6.30 -16.44 25.36
C PRO A 262 -4.83 -16.29 24.99
N TRP A 263 -4.16 -17.39 24.64
CA TRP A 263 -2.71 -17.45 24.39
C TRP A 263 -2.23 -16.38 23.39
N LEU A 264 -3.04 -16.04 22.38
CA LEU A 264 -2.71 -15.06 21.35
C LEU A 264 -2.48 -13.65 21.95
N LEU A 265 -3.32 -13.25 22.91
CA LEU A 265 -3.16 -11.95 23.59
C LEU A 265 -2.08 -11.99 24.66
N THR A 266 -1.98 -13.10 25.43
CA THR A 266 -0.94 -13.27 26.44
C THR A 266 0.46 -13.14 25.83
N GLU A 267 0.69 -13.75 24.67
CA GLU A 267 1.98 -13.61 23.98
C GLU A 267 2.24 -12.17 23.51
N LEU A 268 1.21 -11.46 23.01
CA LEU A 268 1.38 -10.05 22.60
C LEU A 268 1.69 -9.12 23.78
N VAL A 269 1.03 -9.31 24.91
CA VAL A 269 1.28 -8.54 26.14
C VAL A 269 2.69 -8.87 26.68
N ARG A 270 3.09 -10.14 26.69
CA ARG A 270 4.41 -10.59 27.11
C ARG A 270 5.55 -10.00 26.26
N ILE A 271 5.41 -9.99 24.92
CA ILE A 271 6.38 -9.39 24.00
C ILE A 271 6.58 -7.92 24.31
N ARG A 272 5.51 -7.21 24.64
CA ARG A 272 5.55 -5.78 25.00
C ARG A 272 6.17 -5.53 26.37
N ALA A 273 6.00 -6.43 27.31
CA ALA A 273 6.53 -6.32 28.67
C ALA A 273 8.03 -6.67 28.78
N SER A 274 8.56 -7.41 27.80
CA SER A 274 9.97 -7.84 27.80
C SER A 274 10.88 -6.68 27.38
N ASP A 275 11.86 -6.35 28.23
CA ASP A 275 12.90 -5.34 27.96
C ASP A 275 13.96 -5.80 26.95
N SER A 276 14.03 -7.11 26.66
CA SER A 276 14.98 -7.66 25.71
C SER A 276 14.48 -7.50 24.28
N VAL A 277 15.10 -6.57 23.56
CA VAL A 277 14.99 -6.46 22.10
C VAL A 277 15.48 -7.78 21.50
N TRP A 278 14.53 -8.59 20.96
CA TRP A 278 14.79 -9.69 20.02
C TRP A 278 16.02 -10.57 20.33
N SER A 279 16.02 -11.27 21.45
CA SER A 279 16.88 -12.46 21.58
C SER A 279 16.24 -13.61 20.81
N TRP A 280 16.84 -14.00 19.71
CA TRP A 280 16.38 -15.13 18.86
C TRP A 280 16.28 -16.46 19.63
N LYS A 281 16.93 -16.56 20.81
CA LYS A 281 16.96 -17.76 21.65
C LYS A 281 15.69 -18.01 22.45
N GLU A 282 14.83 -16.98 22.61
CA GLU A 282 13.59 -17.09 23.42
C GLU A 282 12.30 -16.99 22.58
N LEU A 283 12.40 -16.89 21.24
CA LEU A 283 11.26 -16.78 20.35
C LEU A 283 10.51 -18.11 20.26
N ARG A 284 9.47 -18.23 21.06
CA ARG A 284 8.50 -19.32 20.89
C ARG A 284 7.72 -19.10 19.59
N ILE A 285 7.45 -20.18 18.85
CA ILE A 285 6.65 -20.12 17.60
C ILE A 285 5.33 -19.38 17.81
N GLN A 286 4.70 -19.55 18.97
CA GLN A 286 3.47 -18.85 19.35
C GLN A 286 3.62 -17.33 19.37
N SER A 287 4.75 -16.81 19.85
CA SER A 287 5.02 -15.37 19.87
C SER A 287 5.19 -14.79 18.47
N ILE A 288 5.83 -15.55 17.57
CA ILE A 288 5.99 -15.16 16.16
C ILE A 288 4.63 -15.12 15.48
N ILE A 289 3.81 -16.17 15.64
CA ILE A 289 2.47 -16.23 15.05
C ILE A 289 1.61 -15.08 15.58
N ALA A 290 1.58 -14.86 16.90
CA ALA A 290 0.84 -13.76 17.51
C ALA A 290 1.25 -12.39 16.92
N SER A 291 2.56 -12.16 16.77
CA SER A 291 3.10 -10.94 16.19
C SER A 291 2.72 -10.78 14.72
N LEU A 292 2.85 -11.83 13.92
CA LEU A 292 2.47 -11.81 12.52
C LEU A 292 0.98 -11.48 12.34
N LEU A 293 0.12 -12.13 13.12
CA LEU A 293 -1.33 -11.92 13.05
C LEU A 293 -1.75 -10.53 13.53
N ALA A 294 -1.15 -10.03 14.62
CA ALA A 294 -1.55 -8.76 15.20
C ALA A 294 -0.94 -7.53 14.51
N TYR A 295 0.31 -7.60 14.07
CA TYR A 295 1.03 -6.43 13.54
C TYR A 295 1.15 -6.41 12.02
N TRP A 296 1.16 -7.58 11.37
CA TRP A 296 1.48 -7.67 9.94
C TRP A 296 0.29 -8.08 9.06
N SER A 297 -0.78 -8.65 9.62
CA SER A 297 -1.93 -9.10 8.82
C SER A 297 -2.58 -7.97 8.02
N VAL A 298 -2.88 -6.86 8.66
CA VAL A 298 -3.53 -5.72 7.98
C VAL A 298 -2.59 -5.00 7.02
N PRO A 299 -1.33 -4.62 7.38
CA PRO A 299 -0.39 -4.05 6.40
C PRO A 299 -0.18 -4.93 5.16
N ALA A 300 -0.07 -6.25 5.34
CA ALA A 300 0.08 -7.19 4.24
C ALA A 300 -1.15 -7.20 3.31
N VAL A 301 -2.36 -7.22 3.88
CA VAL A 301 -3.59 -7.20 3.07
C VAL A 301 -3.78 -5.84 2.39
N LEU A 302 -3.43 -4.72 3.03
CA LEU A 302 -3.44 -3.40 2.40
C LEU A 302 -2.47 -3.34 1.21
N LEU A 303 -1.29 -3.98 1.30
CA LEU A 303 -0.36 -4.09 0.18
C LEU A 303 -0.98 -4.89 -0.99
N VAL A 304 -1.72 -5.97 -0.68
CA VAL A 304 -2.43 -6.75 -1.71
C VAL A 304 -3.57 -5.95 -2.33
N PHE A 305 -4.31 -5.13 -1.54
CA PHE A 305 -5.31 -4.19 -2.06
C PHE A 305 -4.67 -3.21 -3.05
N TRP A 306 -3.56 -2.58 -2.68
CA TRP A 306 -2.83 -1.67 -3.55
C TRP A 306 -2.39 -2.36 -4.84
N ALA A 307 -1.70 -3.50 -4.74
CA ALA A 307 -1.19 -4.22 -5.89
C ALA A 307 -2.31 -4.64 -6.86
N ARG A 308 -3.45 -5.06 -6.32
CA ARG A 308 -4.60 -5.48 -7.11
C ARG A 308 -5.32 -4.30 -7.77
N TYR A 309 -5.35 -3.14 -7.11
CA TYR A 309 -5.99 -1.94 -7.65
C TYR A 309 -5.17 -1.22 -8.72
N LEU A 310 -3.87 -1.50 -8.85
CA LEU A 310 -2.99 -0.90 -9.88
C LEU A 310 -3.52 -1.09 -11.30
N VAL A 311 -4.29 -2.14 -11.54
CA VAL A 311 -4.97 -2.42 -12.82
C VAL A 311 -5.85 -1.25 -13.29
N MET A 312 -6.45 -0.51 -12.35
CA MET A 312 -7.30 0.66 -12.65
C MET A 312 -6.52 1.91 -13.05
N GLN A 313 -5.20 1.92 -12.87
CA GLN A 313 -4.30 3.03 -13.19
C GLN A 313 -4.77 4.39 -12.61
N ASP A 314 -5.48 4.36 -11.48
CA ASP A 314 -5.92 5.54 -10.74
C ASP A 314 -4.87 5.95 -9.72
N LEU A 315 -4.22 7.10 -9.98
CA LEU A 315 -3.15 7.61 -9.12
C LEU A 315 -3.65 7.98 -7.72
N HIS A 316 -4.80 8.65 -7.62
CA HIS A 316 -5.30 9.17 -6.34
C HIS A 316 -5.66 8.04 -5.38
N ALA A 317 -6.40 7.05 -5.86
CA ALA A 317 -6.75 5.88 -5.06
C ALA A 317 -5.51 5.06 -4.68
N SER A 318 -4.55 4.90 -5.60
CA SER A 318 -3.30 4.20 -5.32
C SER A 318 -2.45 4.93 -4.27
N MET A 319 -2.40 6.28 -4.30
CA MET A 319 -1.71 7.07 -3.27
C MET A 319 -2.39 6.94 -1.90
N MET A 320 -3.73 6.89 -1.86
CA MET A 320 -4.47 6.60 -0.62
C MET A 320 -4.06 5.24 -0.03
N HIS A 321 -3.96 4.18 -0.85
CA HIS A 321 -3.50 2.88 -0.37
C HIS A 321 -2.08 2.92 0.19
N ILE A 322 -1.16 3.61 -0.49
CA ILE A 322 0.23 3.78 -0.02
C ILE A 322 0.27 4.50 1.32
N LEU A 323 -0.54 5.55 1.48
CA LEU A 323 -0.67 6.27 2.74
C LEU A 323 -1.15 5.34 3.87
N LEU A 324 -2.20 4.55 3.63
CA LEU A 324 -2.73 3.59 4.61
C LEU A 324 -1.72 2.50 4.97
N ILE A 325 -0.96 1.99 3.99
CA ILE A 325 0.14 1.03 4.22
C ILE A 325 1.20 1.67 5.13
N SER A 326 1.64 2.88 4.80
CA SER A 326 2.68 3.59 5.55
C SER A 326 2.26 3.89 6.99
N LEU A 327 1.01 4.35 7.19
CA LEU A 327 0.43 4.58 8.50
C LEU A 327 0.29 3.28 9.31
N SER A 328 -0.14 2.18 8.67
CA SER A 328 -0.28 0.89 9.36
C SER A 328 1.08 0.32 9.80
N LEU A 329 2.13 0.47 8.98
CA LEU A 329 3.49 0.12 9.35
C LEU A 329 4.03 1.02 10.47
N GLY A 330 3.70 2.31 10.46
CA GLY A 330 3.99 3.25 11.55
C GLY A 330 3.36 2.80 12.87
N VAL A 331 2.06 2.47 12.86
CA VAL A 331 1.37 1.94 14.04
C VAL A 331 2.02 0.64 14.52
N ALA A 332 2.31 -0.30 13.61
CA ALA A 332 2.92 -1.58 13.96
C ALA A 332 4.32 -1.47 14.59
N THR A 333 5.11 -0.48 14.18
CA THR A 333 6.53 -0.36 14.60
C THR A 333 6.78 0.68 15.67
N VAL A 334 6.07 1.81 15.65
CA VAL A 334 6.30 2.95 16.55
C VAL A 334 5.48 2.83 17.83
N LEU A 335 4.19 2.46 17.72
CA LEU A 335 3.31 2.38 18.88
C LEU A 335 3.80 1.42 19.97
N PRO A 336 4.32 0.22 19.67
CA PRO A 336 4.91 -0.67 20.67
C PRO A 336 6.11 -0.08 21.40
N GLN A 337 6.84 0.84 20.79
CA GLN A 337 8.03 1.47 21.37
C GLN A 337 7.67 2.65 22.29
N LEU A 338 6.69 3.46 21.89
CA LEU A 338 6.19 4.57 22.72
C LEU A 338 5.64 4.06 24.06
N MET A 339 5.10 2.84 24.05
CA MET A 339 4.52 2.22 25.24
C MET A 339 5.51 1.47 26.14
N LYS A 340 6.76 1.32 25.72
CA LYS A 340 7.82 0.63 26.50
C LYS A 340 8.44 1.46 27.60
N ASN A 341 8.10 2.74 27.78
CA ASN A 341 8.65 3.58 28.85
C ASN A 341 7.74 3.57 30.09
N PRO A 342 7.93 2.62 31.03
CA PRO A 342 7.13 2.57 32.26
C PRO A 342 7.38 3.75 33.20
N GLN A 343 8.49 4.47 33.04
CA GLN A 343 8.81 5.65 33.87
C GLN A 343 8.03 6.92 33.50
N GLU A 344 7.30 6.91 32.38
CA GLU A 344 6.49 8.04 31.93
C GLU A 344 4.98 7.74 31.97
N SER A 345 4.57 6.57 32.50
CA SER A 345 3.14 6.29 32.66
C SER A 345 2.50 7.25 33.65
N PRO A 346 1.23 7.66 33.46
CA PRO A 346 0.50 8.48 34.43
C PRO A 346 0.47 7.89 35.83
N ILE A 347 0.57 6.55 35.96
CA ILE A 347 0.65 5.83 37.24
C ILE A 347 1.99 6.04 37.93
N ALA A 348 3.10 6.21 37.19
CA ALA A 348 4.40 6.57 37.74
C ALA A 348 4.48 8.05 38.10
N ARG A 349 3.61 8.88 37.54
CA ARG A 349 3.45 10.33 37.81
C ARG A 349 2.32 10.64 38.78
N ALA A 350 1.65 9.63 39.38
CA ALA A 350 0.72 9.92 40.46
C ALA A 350 1.49 10.76 41.48
N PRO A 351 1.10 12.03 41.71
CA PRO A 351 1.77 12.86 42.68
C PRO A 351 1.75 12.08 43.99
N SER A 352 2.89 12.06 44.70
CA SER A 352 2.85 11.81 46.12
C SER A 352 1.76 12.72 46.64
N VAL A 353 0.59 12.15 46.99
CA VAL A 353 -0.45 12.91 47.66
C VAL A 353 0.18 13.32 48.96
N SER A 354 0.73 14.54 49.02
CA SER A 354 0.96 15.22 50.27
C SER A 354 -0.45 15.41 50.83
N PHE A 355 -0.83 14.57 51.76
CA PHE A 355 -1.89 14.93 52.67
C PHE A 355 -1.33 16.07 53.44
N ASP A 356 -1.71 17.32 53.09
CA ASP A 356 -1.64 18.45 54.01
C ASP A 356 -2.56 18.05 55.18
N VAL A 357 -1.95 17.56 56.22
CA VAL A 357 -2.58 17.46 57.53
C VAL A 357 -2.77 18.93 57.89
N GLU A 358 -3.98 19.47 57.75
CA GLU A 358 -4.36 20.67 58.43
C GLU A 358 -4.18 20.45 59.92
N GLU A 359 -3.01 20.91 60.45
CA GLU A 359 -2.82 21.13 61.88
C GLU A 359 -3.87 22.15 62.29
N GLU A 360 -4.90 21.67 62.95
CA GLU A 360 -5.86 22.48 63.70
C GLU A 360 -5.08 23.19 64.77
N LYS A 361 -4.75 24.49 64.55
CA LYS A 361 -4.14 25.40 65.53
C LYS A 361 -5.05 25.53 66.74
N ILE A 362 -4.75 24.78 67.81
CA ILE A 362 -5.20 25.11 69.14
C ILE A 362 -4.28 26.21 69.63
N ALA A 363 -4.89 27.40 69.81
CA ALA A 363 -4.29 28.59 70.33
C ALA A 363 -3.75 28.40 71.74
N ASN A 364 -2.47 28.77 71.96
CA ASN A 364 -2.03 29.32 73.23
C ASN A 364 -0.82 30.23 72.97
N GLU A 365 -1.04 31.51 72.91
CA GLU A 365 -0.03 32.56 73.16
C GLU A 365 0.39 32.53 74.65
N PRO A 366 1.64 32.90 74.99
CA PRO A 366 1.96 34.20 75.50
C PRO A 366 3.43 34.64 75.18
N PRO A 367 3.94 35.78 75.72
CA PRO A 367 3.93 37.05 75.03
C PRO A 367 5.34 37.54 74.64
N ALA A 368 5.36 38.63 73.88
CA ALA A 368 6.49 39.37 73.36
C ALA A 368 7.51 39.86 74.40
N ILE A 369 8.79 39.84 74.04
CA ILE A 369 9.78 40.83 74.52
C ILE A 369 10.60 41.28 73.32
N ASP A 370 10.48 42.58 73.04
CA ASP A 370 11.35 43.38 72.21
C ASP A 370 12.77 43.41 72.70
N LEU A 371 13.75 43.50 71.81
CA LEU A 371 14.84 44.45 71.93
C LEU A 371 15.68 44.50 70.63
N GLU A 372 15.73 45.72 70.16
CA GLU A 372 16.50 46.33 69.11
C GLU A 372 18.01 46.04 69.18
N ALA A 373 18.68 46.02 68.05
CA ALA A 373 19.72 46.97 67.63
C ALA A 373 20.58 46.43 66.49
N GLU A 374 20.55 47.06 65.38
CA GLU A 374 21.67 47.23 64.46
C GLU A 374 22.78 48.11 65.09
N PRO A 375 23.97 48.40 64.52
CA PRO A 375 24.41 48.25 63.14
C PRO A 375 25.92 47.98 62.90
N GLU A 376 26.24 47.94 61.62
CA GLU A 376 27.42 48.50 60.91
C GLU A 376 28.83 47.84 61.00
N ASN A 377 29.23 47.63 59.76
CA ASN A 377 30.49 48.06 59.12
C ASN A 377 31.75 47.12 59.04
N ALA A 378 32.00 46.88 57.79
CA ALA A 378 33.30 47.13 57.10
C ALA A 378 34.52 46.21 57.35
N GLY A 379 35.05 45.74 56.26
CA GLY A 379 36.47 45.51 56.14
C GLY A 379 36.93 44.44 55.17
N ARG A 380 37.30 44.91 54.02
CA ARG A 380 38.18 44.34 53.01
C ARG A 380 39.37 43.51 53.59
N SER A 381 39.74 42.42 52.91
CA SER A 381 41.01 42.25 52.19
C SER A 381 41.20 40.80 51.75
N THR A 382 41.30 40.62 50.47
CA THR A 382 42.40 40.13 49.58
C THR A 382 43.08 38.82 49.92
N GLU A 383 43.18 38.04 48.88
CA GLU A 383 44.19 37.09 48.40
C GLU A 383 44.30 35.70 49.03
N ALA A 384 44.02 34.66 48.26
CA ALA A 384 45.05 33.90 47.57
C ALA A 384 44.38 32.66 46.87
N ALA A 385 44.70 32.52 45.63
CA ALA A 385 44.32 31.40 44.80
C ALA A 385 45.08 30.13 45.12
N ALA A 386 44.44 28.98 45.07
CA ALA A 386 45.08 27.70 44.77
C ALA A 386 44.03 26.72 44.13
N PRO A 387 44.40 25.74 43.31
CA PRO A 387 43.77 25.44 42.05
C PRO A 387 42.65 24.39 42.12
N LEU A 388 41.65 24.59 41.26
CA LEU A 388 40.61 23.66 40.95
C LEU A 388 41.15 22.34 40.37
N VAL A 389 40.91 21.24 41.07
CA VAL A 389 40.97 19.90 40.48
C VAL A 389 39.68 19.64 39.76
N GLU A 390 39.76 19.59 38.46
CA GLU A 390 38.66 19.22 37.55
C GLU A 390 38.11 17.83 37.90
N ALA A 391 36.82 17.76 38.18
CA ALA A 391 36.07 16.51 38.25
C ALA A 391 35.84 16.00 36.81
N PRO A 392 36.05 14.70 36.52
CA PRO A 392 35.86 14.17 35.19
C PRO A 392 34.36 14.17 34.79
N ALA A 393 34.11 14.72 33.64
CA ALA A 393 32.79 14.89 33.02
C ALA A 393 32.01 13.57 32.85
N PRO A 394 30.66 13.65 32.80
CA PRO A 394 29.80 12.46 32.72
C PRO A 394 29.67 11.96 31.26
N LEU A 395 30.71 11.32 30.74
CA LEU A 395 30.74 10.77 29.37
C LEU A 395 29.92 9.47 29.16
N VAL A 396 29.50 8.82 30.23
CA VAL A 396 28.83 7.50 30.14
C VAL A 396 27.32 7.63 29.98
N VAL A 397 26.68 8.70 30.43
CA VAL A 397 25.22 8.90 30.36
C VAL A 397 24.78 9.39 28.96
N GLU A 398 25.62 10.19 28.31
CA GLU A 398 25.31 10.67 26.94
C GLU A 398 25.43 9.57 25.90
N ARG A 399 26.34 8.60 26.03
CA ARG A 399 26.43 7.45 25.12
C ARG A 399 25.21 6.54 25.16
N ARG A 400 24.61 6.32 26.33
CA ARG A 400 23.37 5.51 26.44
C ARG A 400 22.14 6.24 25.91
N LYS A 401 22.05 7.55 26.05
CA LYS A 401 20.95 8.35 25.41
C LYS A 401 21.08 8.39 23.89
N LYS A 402 22.31 8.53 23.35
CA LYS A 402 22.56 8.49 21.89
C LYS A 402 22.25 7.12 21.26
N ILE A 403 22.55 6.02 21.93
CA ILE A 403 22.26 4.66 21.44
C ILE A 403 20.74 4.38 21.46
N ARG A 404 19.99 4.98 22.40
CA ARG A 404 18.52 4.81 22.47
C ARG A 404 17.76 5.63 21.42
N GLN A 405 18.28 6.78 21.00
CA GLN A 405 17.68 7.58 19.91
C GLN A 405 17.99 7.01 18.52
N SER A 406 19.06 6.25 18.34
CA SER A 406 19.45 5.71 17.04
C SER A 406 18.61 4.53 16.53
N SER A 407 17.80 3.90 17.39
CA SER A 407 17.04 2.69 17.00
C SER A 407 15.68 2.97 16.32
N ALA A 408 15.12 4.17 16.48
CA ALA A 408 13.85 4.54 15.82
C ALA A 408 14.11 5.14 14.43
N LEU A 409 15.20 5.86 14.25
CA LEU A 409 15.57 6.54 13.01
C LEU A 409 15.67 5.60 11.78
N PRO A 410 16.33 4.42 11.84
CA PRO A 410 16.43 3.55 10.68
C PRO A 410 15.09 2.93 10.27
N ARG A 411 14.14 2.78 11.18
CA ARG A 411 12.81 2.22 10.88
C ARG A 411 11.89 3.24 10.22
N THR A 412 11.88 4.48 10.69
CA THR A 412 11.12 5.56 10.05
C THR A 412 11.65 5.85 8.64
N ILE A 413 12.97 5.79 8.46
CA ILE A 413 13.61 5.89 7.14
C ILE A 413 13.16 4.73 6.24
N ALA A 414 13.15 3.49 6.73
CA ALA A 414 12.75 2.32 5.95
C ALA A 414 11.28 2.41 5.51
N ILE A 415 10.36 2.85 6.39
CA ILE A 415 8.94 3.05 6.04
C ILE A 415 8.80 4.17 5.01
N GLY A 416 9.48 5.29 5.19
CA GLY A 416 9.51 6.40 4.24
C GLY A 416 10.06 5.97 2.87
N SER A 417 11.16 5.21 2.84
CA SER A 417 11.75 4.67 1.62
C SER A 417 10.82 3.72 0.89
N LEU A 418 10.12 2.84 1.62
CA LEU A 418 9.11 1.96 1.03
C LEU A 418 7.94 2.75 0.43
N ALA A 419 7.43 3.76 1.14
CA ALA A 419 6.35 4.61 0.64
C ALA A 419 6.76 5.35 -0.63
N ILE A 420 7.97 5.93 -0.67
CA ILE A 420 8.52 6.59 -1.85
C ILE A 420 8.67 5.59 -3.00
N PHE A 421 9.22 4.41 -2.74
CA PHE A 421 9.36 3.35 -3.74
C PHE A 421 8.01 2.95 -4.35
N LEU A 422 6.99 2.70 -3.53
CA LEU A 422 5.64 2.36 -4.00
C LEU A 422 5.00 3.52 -4.78
N ALA A 423 5.23 4.77 -4.36
CA ALA A 423 4.73 5.96 -5.06
C ALA A 423 5.39 6.13 -6.43
N VAL A 424 6.71 5.98 -6.52
CA VAL A 424 7.47 6.04 -7.79
C VAL A 424 7.03 4.91 -8.72
N LEU A 425 6.86 3.69 -8.19
CA LEU A 425 6.37 2.56 -8.97
C LEU A 425 4.96 2.82 -9.51
N THR A 426 4.05 3.32 -8.66
CA THR A 426 2.68 3.68 -9.07
C THR A 426 2.70 4.77 -10.15
N PHE A 427 3.49 5.81 -9.95
CA PHE A 427 3.63 6.89 -10.93
C PHE A 427 4.12 6.37 -12.29
N GLY A 428 5.13 5.50 -12.30
CA GLY A 428 5.63 4.86 -13.51
C GLY A 428 4.59 3.98 -14.22
N ILE A 429 3.72 3.29 -13.47
CA ILE A 429 2.63 2.49 -14.02
C ILE A 429 1.53 3.39 -14.62
N VAL A 430 1.14 4.44 -13.90
CA VAL A 430 0.01 5.31 -14.29
C VAL A 430 0.36 6.25 -15.45
N TYR A 431 1.54 6.83 -15.47
CA TYR A 431 1.91 7.83 -16.49
C TYR A 431 2.74 7.24 -17.63
N GLY A 432 3.46 6.12 -17.41
CA GLY A 432 4.44 5.61 -18.37
C GLY A 432 5.60 6.59 -18.58
N ALA A 433 6.75 6.15 -19.05
CA ALA A 433 7.76 7.08 -19.58
C ALA A 433 7.25 7.63 -20.93
N PRO A 434 7.30 8.95 -21.19
CA PRO A 434 7.00 9.48 -22.51
C PRO A 434 8.03 8.95 -23.51
N SER A 435 7.58 8.08 -24.43
CA SER A 435 8.43 7.51 -25.48
C SER A 435 8.53 8.39 -26.73
N ASP A 436 8.12 9.66 -26.66
CA ASP A 436 8.10 10.55 -27.82
C ASP A 436 9.47 11.17 -28.18
N THR A 437 10.51 10.87 -27.41
CA THR A 437 11.86 11.38 -27.71
C THR A 437 12.88 10.25 -27.71
N GLY A 438 12.90 9.34 -28.68
CA GLY A 438 14.03 8.47 -29.05
C GLY A 438 15.02 7.98 -27.97
N THR A 439 14.80 8.29 -26.70
CA THR A 439 15.65 7.96 -25.56
C THR A 439 15.02 6.85 -24.73
N VAL A 440 15.59 5.67 -24.88
CA VAL A 440 15.50 4.49 -24.03
C VAL A 440 14.12 4.23 -23.41
N ASP A 441 13.41 3.29 -23.99
CA ASP A 441 12.18 2.69 -23.46
C ASP A 441 12.44 1.99 -22.10
N PHE A 442 12.70 2.81 -21.07
CA PHE A 442 12.90 2.34 -19.68
C PHE A 442 11.64 1.64 -19.14
N GLY A 443 10.47 1.93 -19.72
CA GLY A 443 9.20 1.34 -19.33
C GLY A 443 8.99 -0.10 -19.84
N ARG A 444 9.26 -0.37 -21.12
CA ARG A 444 8.96 -1.69 -21.73
C ARG A 444 9.91 -2.80 -21.32
N ALA A 445 11.22 -2.56 -21.34
CA ALA A 445 12.20 -3.61 -21.06
C ALA A 445 12.38 -3.85 -19.55
N ASN A 446 12.38 -2.81 -18.74
CA ASN A 446 12.63 -2.93 -17.30
C ASN A 446 11.38 -3.28 -16.50
N MET A 447 10.20 -2.76 -16.85
CA MET A 447 8.95 -3.17 -16.18
C MET A 447 8.57 -4.63 -16.50
N ARG A 448 8.82 -5.13 -17.72
CA ARG A 448 8.70 -6.58 -18.01
C ARG A 448 9.63 -7.41 -17.14
N ARG A 449 10.85 -6.95 -16.88
CA ARG A 449 11.85 -7.65 -16.04
C ARG A 449 11.55 -7.56 -14.55
N TRP A 450 11.05 -6.42 -14.06
CA TRP A 450 10.70 -6.21 -12.65
C TRP A 450 9.32 -6.76 -12.28
N SER A 451 8.34 -6.66 -13.19
CA SER A 451 7.03 -7.28 -12.99
C SER A 451 7.06 -8.81 -13.13
N SER A 452 8.09 -9.38 -13.78
CA SER A 452 8.31 -10.84 -13.81
C SER A 452 8.79 -11.42 -12.47
N GLY A 453 9.14 -10.59 -11.48
CA GLY A 453 9.53 -11.02 -10.15
C GLY A 453 8.33 -11.31 -9.24
N ILE A 454 8.17 -10.51 -8.19
CA ILE A 454 7.24 -10.76 -7.06
C ILE A 454 5.75 -10.70 -7.48
N PHE A 455 5.36 -9.79 -8.39
CA PHE A 455 3.95 -9.66 -8.80
C PHE A 455 3.48 -10.82 -9.69
N TRP A 456 4.37 -11.39 -10.51
CA TRP A 456 4.06 -12.52 -11.37
C TRP A 456 3.84 -13.82 -10.58
N THR A 457 4.60 -14.04 -9.52
CA THR A 457 4.41 -15.20 -8.64
C THR A 457 3.06 -15.16 -7.90
N LEU A 458 2.52 -13.96 -7.65
CA LEU A 458 1.21 -13.74 -7.05
C LEU A 458 0.06 -13.74 -8.08
N GLY A 459 0.36 -13.86 -9.39
CA GLY A 459 -0.64 -13.82 -10.45
C GLY A 459 -1.22 -12.44 -10.75
N TYR A 460 -0.67 -11.36 -10.17
CA TYR A 460 -1.13 -9.98 -10.36
C TYR A 460 -0.14 -9.21 -11.25
N GLY A 461 -0.65 -8.56 -12.30
CA GLY A 461 0.08 -7.61 -13.12
C GLY A 461 -0.43 -6.19 -12.92
N PRO A 462 0.38 -5.15 -13.20
CA PRO A 462 -0.05 -3.75 -13.11
C PRO A 462 -1.01 -3.35 -14.25
N TYR A 463 -1.23 -4.23 -15.22
CA TYR A 463 -2.09 -4.02 -16.39
C TYR A 463 -3.18 -5.08 -16.45
N ALA A 464 -4.36 -4.68 -16.93
CA ALA A 464 -5.51 -5.59 -17.02
C ALA A 464 -5.24 -6.75 -17.98
N ARG A 465 -5.59 -7.96 -17.56
CA ARG A 465 -5.58 -9.18 -18.37
C ARG A 465 -7.00 -9.65 -18.58
N LEU A 466 -7.45 -9.54 -19.82
CA LEU A 466 -8.84 -9.76 -20.18
C LEU A 466 -9.00 -10.92 -21.18
N ASN A 467 -7.90 -11.62 -21.49
CA ASN A 467 -7.90 -12.63 -22.53
C ASN A 467 -9.11 -13.57 -22.44
N GLU A 468 -9.73 -13.85 -23.60
CA GLU A 468 -10.87 -14.75 -23.74
C GLU A 468 -12.08 -14.38 -22.84
N SER A 469 -12.19 -13.11 -22.43
CA SER A 469 -13.26 -12.66 -21.57
C SER A 469 -14.23 -11.71 -22.30
N SER A 470 -15.45 -11.58 -21.80
CA SER A 470 -16.35 -10.55 -22.26
C SER A 470 -16.37 -9.40 -21.27
N VAL A 471 -16.07 -8.19 -21.72
CA VAL A 471 -16.24 -6.96 -20.93
C VAL A 471 -17.69 -6.47 -21.04
N SER A 472 -18.34 -6.71 -22.17
CA SER A 472 -19.75 -6.41 -22.39
C SER A 472 -20.67 -7.48 -21.80
N GLU A 473 -21.87 -7.08 -21.42
CA GLU A 473 -22.93 -8.00 -20.98
C GLU A 473 -23.63 -8.57 -22.21
N LEU A 474 -23.31 -9.82 -22.53
CA LEU A 474 -23.89 -10.51 -23.68
C LEU A 474 -25.24 -11.15 -23.30
N PRO A 475 -26.27 -11.09 -24.16
CA PRO A 475 -27.52 -11.84 -24.01
C PRO A 475 -27.23 -13.34 -23.96
N LYS A 476 -28.10 -14.13 -23.32
CA LYS A 476 -27.97 -15.60 -23.29
C LYS A 476 -28.01 -16.26 -24.67
N ASN A 477 -28.70 -15.63 -25.63
CA ASN A 477 -28.88 -16.13 -26.99
C ASN A 477 -27.95 -15.42 -28.00
N TRP A 478 -26.80 -14.91 -27.54
CA TRP A 478 -25.87 -14.20 -28.40
C TRP A 478 -25.38 -15.07 -29.57
N SER A 479 -25.67 -14.66 -30.80
CA SER A 479 -25.40 -15.44 -32.00
C SER A 479 -24.21 -14.97 -32.82
N TRP A 480 -23.47 -13.95 -32.34
CA TRP A 480 -22.32 -13.32 -33.02
C TRP A 480 -22.67 -12.62 -34.35
N ARG A 481 -23.93 -12.42 -34.65
CA ARG A 481 -24.40 -11.68 -35.83
C ARG A 481 -24.40 -10.18 -35.59
N ASP A 482 -24.23 -9.39 -36.66
CA ASP A 482 -24.22 -7.93 -36.56
C ASP A 482 -25.60 -7.35 -36.20
N GLU A 483 -26.68 -8.10 -36.49
CA GLU A 483 -28.05 -7.74 -36.19
C GLU A 483 -28.35 -7.69 -34.68
N ASP A 484 -27.63 -8.49 -33.88
CA ASP A 484 -27.85 -8.61 -32.44
C ASP A 484 -27.14 -7.52 -31.60
N LEU A 485 -26.39 -6.63 -32.26
CA LEU A 485 -25.56 -5.61 -31.54
C LEU A 485 -26.41 -4.70 -30.63
N ALA A 486 -27.68 -4.42 -31.03
CA ALA A 486 -28.56 -3.53 -30.25
C ALA A 486 -28.92 -4.09 -28.85
N GLU A 487 -28.87 -5.41 -28.69
CA GLU A 487 -29.21 -6.07 -27.42
C GLU A 487 -28.06 -6.13 -26.41
N VAL A 488 -26.83 -5.87 -26.87
CA VAL A 488 -25.65 -5.95 -26.02
C VAL A 488 -25.49 -4.67 -25.22
N LYS A 489 -25.38 -4.81 -23.89
CA LYS A 489 -25.09 -3.70 -23.02
C LYS A 489 -23.58 -3.56 -22.83
N GLY A 490 -23.01 -2.53 -23.43
CA GLY A 490 -21.60 -2.21 -23.32
C GLY A 490 -21.23 -1.54 -21.99
N PRO A 491 -20.01 -1.78 -21.47
CA PRO A 491 -19.51 -1.16 -20.25
C PRO A 491 -19.30 0.35 -20.41
N GLN A 492 -19.41 1.08 -19.30
CA GLN A 492 -19.19 2.53 -19.25
C GLN A 492 -17.76 2.83 -18.81
N LEU A 493 -16.85 2.99 -19.76
CA LEU A 493 -15.40 3.11 -19.52
C LEU A 493 -14.82 4.43 -20.06
N ASN A 494 -15.67 5.47 -20.11
CA ASN A 494 -15.28 6.78 -20.61
C ASN A 494 -14.13 7.38 -19.80
N LYS A 495 -13.13 7.96 -20.49
CA LYS A 495 -11.96 8.61 -19.89
C LYS A 495 -11.07 7.70 -19.03
N LEU A 496 -11.32 6.39 -19.03
CA LEU A 496 -10.53 5.44 -18.23
C LEU A 496 -9.13 5.24 -18.84
N ARG A 497 -8.15 5.08 -17.98
CA ARG A 497 -6.79 4.73 -18.39
C ARG A 497 -6.64 3.22 -18.39
N LEU A 498 -6.45 2.64 -19.55
CA LEU A 498 -6.33 1.19 -19.78
C LEU A 498 -5.09 0.89 -20.65
N ARG A 499 -3.98 1.58 -20.38
CA ARG A 499 -2.74 1.38 -21.14
C ARG A 499 -2.23 -0.03 -20.99
N TYR A 500 -1.70 -0.58 -22.09
CA TYR A 500 -1.07 -1.89 -22.12
C TYR A 500 -1.98 -3.05 -21.69
N VAL A 501 -3.28 -2.90 -21.87
CA VAL A 501 -4.25 -3.99 -21.64
C VAL A 501 -3.87 -5.19 -22.51
N GLN A 502 -3.94 -6.38 -21.92
CA GLN A 502 -3.82 -7.65 -22.62
C GLN A 502 -5.23 -8.24 -22.78
N GLY A 503 -5.76 -8.17 -23.98
CA GLY A 503 -7.16 -8.47 -24.24
C GLY A 503 -7.34 -9.33 -25.49
N TYR A 504 -6.52 -10.34 -25.70
CA TYR A 504 -6.70 -11.27 -26.81
C TYR A 504 -8.08 -11.95 -26.75
N GLN A 505 -8.80 -11.92 -27.89
CA GLN A 505 -10.15 -12.48 -28.03
C GLN A 505 -11.17 -11.96 -27.01
N THR A 506 -11.11 -10.68 -26.66
CA THR A 506 -12.05 -10.05 -25.72
C THR A 506 -13.22 -9.41 -26.44
N VAL A 507 -14.37 -9.38 -25.75
CA VAL A 507 -15.60 -8.80 -26.27
C VAL A 507 -15.88 -7.44 -25.64
N TRP A 508 -15.84 -6.38 -26.47
CA TRP A 508 -16.07 -4.98 -26.14
C TRP A 508 -17.27 -4.37 -26.88
N VAL A 509 -18.19 -5.19 -27.33
CA VAL A 509 -19.35 -4.77 -28.10
C VAL A 509 -20.09 -3.65 -27.38
N ASN A 510 -20.43 -2.56 -28.11
CA ASN A 510 -21.09 -1.36 -27.59
C ASN A 510 -20.39 -0.71 -26.37
N ALA A 511 -19.10 -1.02 -26.10
CA ALA A 511 -18.37 -0.39 -25.02
C ALA A 511 -18.29 1.13 -25.20
N ARG A 512 -18.50 1.90 -24.14
CA ARG A 512 -18.34 3.35 -24.13
C ARG A 512 -16.94 3.69 -23.63
N LEU A 513 -16.06 4.01 -24.57
CA LEU A 513 -14.63 4.26 -24.37
C LEU A 513 -14.23 5.69 -24.77
N TRP A 514 -15.19 6.64 -24.75
CA TRP A 514 -14.91 8.03 -25.10
C TRP A 514 -13.77 8.60 -24.28
N LYS A 515 -12.75 9.15 -24.97
CA LYS A 515 -11.50 9.67 -24.36
C LYS A 515 -10.76 8.64 -23.52
N ALA A 516 -10.96 7.35 -23.70
CA ALA A 516 -10.18 6.33 -23.03
C ALA A 516 -8.73 6.29 -23.53
N ASP A 517 -7.81 5.94 -22.65
CA ASP A 517 -6.38 5.81 -23.00
C ASP A 517 -6.02 4.32 -23.05
N LEU A 518 -5.92 3.79 -24.26
CA LEU A 518 -5.64 2.38 -24.59
C LEU A 518 -4.25 2.21 -25.24
N ARG A 519 -3.35 3.17 -25.09
CA ARG A 519 -2.02 3.13 -25.72
C ARG A 519 -1.26 1.85 -25.43
N GLY A 520 -0.64 1.30 -26.48
CA GLY A 520 0.20 0.11 -26.40
C GLY A 520 -0.55 -1.15 -25.97
N SER A 521 -1.88 -1.18 -26.06
CA SER A 521 -2.70 -2.34 -25.70
C SER A 521 -2.61 -3.44 -26.76
N TYR A 522 -2.71 -4.69 -26.34
CA TYR A 522 -2.74 -5.89 -27.18
C TYR A 522 -4.17 -6.39 -27.24
N LEU A 523 -4.87 -6.04 -28.32
CA LEU A 523 -6.31 -6.25 -28.53
C LEU A 523 -6.58 -7.04 -29.81
N SER A 524 -5.69 -7.95 -30.16
CA SER A 524 -5.82 -8.82 -31.34
C SER A 524 -7.04 -9.75 -31.22
N ASP A 525 -7.69 -10.04 -32.37
CA ASP A 525 -8.88 -10.87 -32.43
C ASP A 525 -10.06 -10.40 -31.56
N CYS A 526 -10.11 -9.13 -31.15
CA CYS A 526 -11.14 -8.58 -30.27
C CYS A 526 -12.40 -8.15 -31.03
N ASP A 527 -13.52 -8.11 -30.31
CA ASP A 527 -14.81 -7.68 -30.86
C ASP A 527 -15.22 -6.31 -30.28
N PHE A 528 -15.01 -5.24 -31.04
CA PHE A 528 -15.37 -3.86 -30.73
C PHE A 528 -16.57 -3.35 -31.54
N ARG A 529 -17.39 -4.23 -32.11
CA ARG A 529 -18.54 -3.80 -32.92
C ARG A 529 -19.43 -2.84 -32.14
N GLY A 530 -19.77 -1.71 -32.78
CA GLY A 530 -20.60 -0.66 -32.20
C GLY A 530 -19.95 0.09 -31.02
N ALA A 531 -18.70 -0.15 -30.70
CA ALA A 531 -18.02 0.54 -29.60
C ALA A 531 -17.83 2.03 -29.89
N ASN A 532 -17.95 2.87 -28.85
CA ASN A 532 -17.68 4.30 -28.93
C ASN A 532 -16.27 4.62 -28.42
N LEU A 533 -15.33 4.73 -29.35
CA LEU A 533 -13.91 5.07 -29.12
C LEU A 533 -13.59 6.53 -29.51
N ARG A 534 -14.62 7.39 -29.59
CA ARG A 534 -14.43 8.79 -29.97
C ARG A 534 -13.38 9.47 -29.07
N GLU A 535 -12.43 10.19 -29.71
CA GLU A 535 -11.34 10.89 -29.03
C GLU A 535 -10.48 9.96 -28.13
N ALA A 536 -10.57 8.64 -28.30
CA ALA A 536 -9.70 7.69 -27.56
C ALA A 536 -8.26 7.74 -28.05
N ASN A 537 -7.33 7.45 -27.15
CA ASN A 537 -5.92 7.33 -27.52
C ASN A 537 -5.54 5.86 -27.64
N LEU A 538 -5.26 5.44 -28.88
CA LEU A 538 -4.96 4.08 -29.30
C LEU A 538 -3.57 3.95 -29.92
N ARG A 539 -2.67 4.94 -29.67
CA ARG A 539 -1.31 4.94 -30.24
C ARG A 539 -0.58 3.63 -29.97
N SER A 540 0.05 3.10 -31.02
CA SER A 540 0.88 1.89 -30.93
C SER A 540 0.15 0.68 -30.32
N SER A 541 -1.17 0.59 -30.48
CA SER A 541 -1.97 -0.57 -30.05
C SER A 541 -2.12 -1.60 -31.15
N GLU A 542 -2.29 -2.87 -30.77
CA GLU A 542 -2.46 -4.00 -31.67
C GLU A 542 -3.94 -4.37 -31.76
N PHE A 543 -4.55 -4.23 -32.94
CA PHE A 543 -5.94 -4.57 -33.26
C PHE A 543 -6.02 -5.53 -34.45
N ASP A 544 -4.96 -6.25 -34.72
CA ASP A 544 -4.93 -7.19 -35.83
C ASP A 544 -6.06 -8.23 -35.71
N HIS A 545 -6.73 -8.54 -36.82
CA HIS A 545 -7.87 -9.45 -36.92
C HIS A 545 -9.11 -9.03 -36.08
N SER A 546 -9.13 -7.82 -35.49
CA SER A 546 -10.25 -7.37 -34.66
C SER A 546 -11.45 -6.89 -35.47
N ARG A 547 -12.63 -6.99 -34.88
CA ARG A 547 -13.90 -6.55 -35.46
C ARG A 547 -14.28 -5.19 -34.88
N LEU A 548 -14.29 -4.15 -35.71
CA LEU A 548 -14.70 -2.79 -35.35
C LEU A 548 -15.89 -2.30 -36.15
N TYR A 549 -16.66 -3.21 -36.79
CA TYR A 549 -17.82 -2.88 -37.58
C TYR A 549 -18.76 -1.89 -36.84
N ARG A 550 -19.09 -0.77 -37.49
CA ARG A 550 -19.87 0.34 -36.92
C ARG A 550 -19.28 0.97 -35.65
N ALA A 551 -18.03 0.79 -35.35
CA ALA A 551 -17.43 1.50 -34.24
C ALA A 551 -17.26 3.00 -34.54
N ASN A 552 -17.34 3.85 -33.52
CA ASN A 552 -17.07 5.27 -33.63
C ASN A 552 -15.64 5.58 -33.10
N LEU A 553 -14.75 5.93 -34.05
CA LEU A 553 -13.35 6.30 -33.81
C LEU A 553 -13.09 7.78 -34.16
N GLN A 554 -14.15 8.61 -34.20
CA GLN A 554 -14.06 10.02 -34.54
C GLN A 554 -13.01 10.73 -33.69
N SER A 555 -12.07 11.43 -34.35
CA SER A 555 -10.98 12.15 -33.68
C SER A 555 -10.12 11.29 -32.75
N ALA A 556 -10.11 9.96 -32.90
CA ALA A 556 -9.23 9.08 -32.15
C ALA A 556 -7.77 9.22 -32.62
N ASP A 557 -6.83 9.00 -31.69
CA ASP A 557 -5.40 8.95 -31.98
C ASP A 557 -4.97 7.49 -32.17
N LEU A 558 -4.76 7.10 -33.43
CA LEU A 558 -4.41 5.76 -33.90
C LEU A 558 -2.98 5.69 -34.45
N GLU A 559 -2.16 6.71 -34.17
CA GLU A 559 -0.82 6.78 -34.73
C GLU A 559 -0.01 5.52 -34.41
N SER A 560 0.57 4.93 -35.45
CA SER A 560 1.35 3.70 -35.37
C SER A 560 0.58 2.48 -34.81
N ALA A 561 -0.74 2.50 -34.82
CA ALA A 561 -1.54 1.32 -34.43
C ALA A 561 -1.57 0.28 -35.55
N ASN A 562 -1.72 -0.99 -35.17
CA ASN A 562 -1.79 -2.11 -36.10
C ASN A 562 -3.23 -2.64 -36.23
N PHE A 563 -3.81 -2.47 -37.42
CA PHE A 563 -5.15 -2.94 -37.81
C PHE A 563 -5.06 -3.99 -38.93
N THR A 564 -3.97 -4.73 -39.04
CA THR A 564 -3.82 -5.76 -40.07
C THR A 564 -5.00 -6.71 -40.04
N ARG A 565 -5.68 -6.87 -41.21
CA ARG A 565 -6.87 -7.72 -41.37
C ARG A 565 -8.04 -7.38 -40.44
N ALA A 566 -8.08 -6.19 -39.87
CA ALA A 566 -9.21 -5.75 -39.04
C ALA A 566 -10.45 -5.46 -39.91
N ASP A 567 -11.65 -5.69 -39.36
CA ASP A 567 -12.92 -5.33 -39.95
C ASP A 567 -13.35 -3.93 -39.47
N LEU A 568 -13.08 -2.92 -40.29
CA LEU A 568 -13.38 -1.50 -40.05
C LEU A 568 -14.56 -1.02 -40.93
N ARG A 569 -15.40 -1.92 -41.43
CA ARG A 569 -16.54 -1.55 -42.29
C ARG A 569 -17.54 -0.69 -41.52
N GLU A 570 -18.07 0.33 -42.22
CA GLU A 570 -19.04 1.29 -41.66
C GLU A 570 -18.55 2.01 -40.38
N THR A 571 -17.22 2.05 -40.13
CA THR A 571 -16.65 2.80 -39.00
C THR A 571 -16.63 4.29 -39.25
N ASP A 572 -16.81 5.10 -38.21
CA ASP A 572 -16.54 6.55 -38.27
C ASP A 572 -15.10 6.84 -37.76
N LEU A 573 -14.21 7.10 -38.70
CA LEU A 573 -12.80 7.48 -38.50
C LEU A 573 -12.58 8.96 -38.85
N SER A 574 -13.64 9.77 -38.93
CA SER A 574 -13.52 11.18 -39.31
C SER A 574 -12.61 11.92 -38.29
N TYR A 575 -11.72 12.75 -38.87
CA TYR A 575 -10.72 13.50 -38.08
C TYR A 575 -9.74 12.65 -37.25
N ALA A 576 -9.69 11.33 -37.44
CA ALA A 576 -8.77 10.46 -36.71
C ALA A 576 -7.31 10.67 -37.15
N GLN A 577 -6.37 10.54 -36.22
CA GLN A 577 -4.92 10.55 -36.48
C GLN A 577 -4.48 9.11 -36.71
N ILE A 578 -4.25 8.73 -37.98
CA ILE A 578 -3.94 7.34 -38.39
C ILE A 578 -2.53 7.28 -39.01
N GLY A 579 -1.72 8.29 -38.76
CA GLY A 579 -0.37 8.37 -39.31
C GLY A 579 0.50 7.17 -38.92
N ASN A 580 1.27 6.67 -39.91
CA ASN A 580 2.14 5.49 -39.70
C ASN A 580 1.43 4.20 -39.26
N ALA A 581 0.10 4.14 -39.27
CA ALA A 581 -0.66 2.95 -38.90
C ALA A 581 -0.52 1.84 -39.95
N ILE A 582 -0.70 0.59 -39.53
CA ILE A 582 -0.67 -0.59 -40.37
C ILE A 582 -2.12 -1.06 -40.61
N LEU A 583 -2.59 -0.94 -41.83
CA LEU A 583 -3.93 -1.30 -42.28
C LEU A 583 -3.89 -2.34 -43.40
N VAL A 584 -2.85 -3.14 -43.45
CA VAL A 584 -2.66 -4.17 -44.48
C VAL A 584 -3.79 -5.18 -44.43
N ASP A 585 -4.40 -5.50 -45.58
CA ASP A 585 -5.58 -6.39 -45.72
C ASP A 585 -6.84 -5.93 -44.91
N ALA A 586 -6.87 -4.70 -44.37
CA ALA A 586 -7.98 -4.21 -43.57
C ALA A 586 -9.26 -3.97 -44.44
N GLN A 587 -10.43 -4.22 -43.85
CA GLN A 587 -11.72 -3.99 -44.47
C GLN A 587 -12.25 -2.62 -44.01
N LEU A 588 -12.19 -1.61 -44.87
CA LEU A 588 -12.61 -0.22 -44.64
C LEU A 588 -13.81 0.17 -45.52
N GLY A 589 -14.50 -0.80 -46.11
CA GLY A 589 -15.65 -0.53 -46.99
C GLY A 589 -16.74 0.28 -46.28
N HIS A 590 -17.25 1.32 -46.94
CA HIS A 590 -18.24 2.25 -46.40
C HIS A 590 -17.83 3.02 -45.14
N SER A 591 -16.52 3.03 -44.79
CA SER A 591 -16.03 3.79 -43.63
C SER A 591 -15.97 5.29 -43.93
N ASN A 592 -16.16 6.09 -42.89
CA ASN A 592 -16.01 7.54 -42.94
C ASN A 592 -14.60 7.97 -42.46
N LEU A 593 -13.73 8.33 -43.41
CA LEU A 593 -12.38 8.81 -43.21
C LEU A 593 -12.25 10.32 -43.50
N PHE A 594 -13.37 11.06 -43.47
CA PHE A 594 -13.41 12.49 -43.76
C PHE A 594 -12.39 13.24 -42.87
N ARG A 595 -11.46 13.95 -43.53
CA ARG A 595 -10.37 14.68 -42.87
C ARG A 595 -9.49 13.85 -41.94
N ALA A 596 -9.44 12.55 -42.10
CA ALA A 596 -8.50 11.70 -41.36
C ALA A 596 -7.06 11.94 -41.82
N ASP A 597 -6.11 11.83 -40.90
CA ASP A 597 -4.68 11.91 -41.20
C ASP A 597 -4.08 10.51 -41.31
N LEU A 598 -3.86 10.04 -42.53
CA LEU A 598 -3.28 8.72 -42.87
C LEU A 598 -1.86 8.85 -43.43
N HIS A 599 -1.15 9.93 -43.13
CA HIS A 599 0.19 10.12 -43.69
C HIS A 599 1.09 8.91 -43.37
N SER A 600 1.80 8.42 -44.35
CA SER A 600 2.70 7.26 -44.24
C SER A 600 2.02 5.98 -43.73
N ALA A 601 0.69 5.89 -43.77
CA ALA A 601 -0.02 4.67 -43.40
C ALA A 601 0.18 3.57 -44.44
N ARG A 602 0.13 2.31 -43.99
CA ARG A 602 0.27 1.12 -44.82
C ARG A 602 -1.12 0.51 -45.05
N LEU A 603 -1.61 0.66 -46.27
CA LEU A 603 -2.95 0.26 -46.73
C LEU A 603 -2.89 -0.80 -47.83
N GLU A 604 -1.77 -1.53 -47.95
CA GLU A 604 -1.61 -2.54 -48.98
C GLU A 604 -2.75 -3.58 -48.90
N HIS A 605 -3.33 -3.91 -50.03
CA HIS A 605 -4.45 -4.86 -50.15
C HIS A 605 -5.71 -4.49 -49.36
N SER A 606 -5.81 -3.30 -48.78
CA SER A 606 -6.99 -2.89 -48.02
C SER A 606 -8.20 -2.69 -48.92
N ASN A 607 -9.40 -2.94 -48.37
CA ASN A 607 -10.66 -2.68 -49.07
C ASN A 607 -11.25 -1.36 -48.59
N LEU A 608 -11.19 -0.33 -49.43
CA LEU A 608 -11.74 1.02 -49.25
C LEU A 608 -12.92 1.29 -50.15
N GLU A 609 -13.60 0.26 -50.65
CA GLU A 609 -14.76 0.40 -51.52
C GLU A 609 -15.80 1.32 -50.87
N THR A 610 -16.22 2.36 -51.63
CA THR A 610 -17.19 3.36 -51.17
C THR A 610 -16.81 4.13 -49.92
N ALA A 611 -15.55 4.07 -49.47
CA ALA A 611 -15.08 4.83 -48.33
C ALA A 611 -15.07 6.35 -48.61
N ASP A 612 -15.35 7.15 -47.59
CA ASP A 612 -15.30 8.60 -47.64
C ASP A 612 -13.93 9.13 -47.16
N LEU A 613 -13.07 9.45 -48.10
CA LEU A 613 -11.72 9.97 -47.91
C LEU A 613 -11.59 11.46 -48.24
N ARG A 614 -12.73 12.19 -48.28
CA ARG A 614 -12.72 13.63 -48.63
C ARG A 614 -11.85 14.40 -47.61
N ASP A 615 -11.02 15.31 -48.16
CA ASP A 615 -10.06 16.10 -47.40
C ASP A 615 -9.04 15.26 -46.58
N ALA A 616 -8.97 13.94 -46.74
CA ALA A 616 -8.03 13.09 -46.00
C ALA A 616 -6.59 13.33 -46.42
N ASN A 617 -5.65 13.17 -45.48
CA ASN A 617 -4.19 13.28 -45.72
C ASN A 617 -3.59 11.87 -45.87
N LEU A 618 -3.32 11.46 -47.08
CA LEU A 618 -2.69 10.20 -47.48
C LEU A 618 -1.26 10.41 -48.03
N ASN A 619 -0.61 11.53 -47.71
CA ASN A 619 0.75 11.79 -48.16
C ASN A 619 1.71 10.67 -47.76
N ASN A 620 2.49 10.16 -48.72
CA ASN A 620 3.43 9.04 -48.54
C ASN A 620 2.74 7.72 -48.10
N ALA A 621 1.42 7.59 -48.13
CA ALA A 621 0.73 6.36 -47.81
C ALA A 621 0.99 5.28 -48.88
N ASN A 622 1.03 4.02 -48.45
CA ASN A 622 1.13 2.88 -49.34
C ASN A 622 -0.25 2.21 -49.54
N LEU A 623 -0.87 2.44 -50.71
CA LEU A 623 -2.16 1.92 -51.13
C LEU A 623 -2.01 0.86 -52.22
N ARG A 624 -0.82 0.24 -52.35
CA ARG A 624 -0.57 -0.77 -53.35
C ARG A 624 -1.60 -1.89 -53.28
N LEU A 625 -2.20 -2.25 -54.44
CA LEU A 625 -3.25 -3.27 -54.56
C LEU A 625 -4.52 -2.99 -53.72
N ALA A 626 -4.69 -1.79 -53.20
CA ALA A 626 -5.90 -1.42 -52.47
C ALA A 626 -7.13 -1.34 -53.39
N ASN A 627 -8.32 -1.67 -52.88
CA ASN A 627 -9.60 -1.49 -53.55
C ASN A 627 -10.20 -0.14 -53.16
N LEU A 628 -10.20 0.82 -54.09
CA LEU A 628 -10.75 2.18 -53.95
C LEU A 628 -11.98 2.34 -54.82
N GLN A 629 -12.66 1.25 -55.28
CA GLN A 629 -13.84 1.35 -56.16
C GLN A 629 -14.92 2.22 -55.51
N ASN A 630 -15.45 3.17 -56.30
CA ASN A 630 -16.44 4.12 -55.84
C ASN A 630 -16.06 4.96 -54.61
N ALA A 631 -14.79 5.00 -54.22
CA ALA A 631 -14.32 5.80 -53.06
C ALA A 631 -14.40 7.31 -53.35
N TYR A 632 -14.63 8.09 -52.30
CA TYR A 632 -14.70 9.55 -52.35
C TYR A 632 -13.39 10.15 -51.90
N LEU A 633 -12.56 10.67 -52.83
CA LEU A 633 -11.24 11.25 -52.58
C LEU A 633 -11.19 12.74 -52.91
N TRP A 634 -12.32 13.46 -52.89
CA TRP A 634 -12.37 14.87 -53.19
C TRP A 634 -11.45 15.66 -52.25
N SER A 635 -10.56 16.50 -52.82
CA SER A 635 -9.55 17.29 -52.12
C SER A 635 -8.63 16.46 -51.23
N ALA A 636 -8.53 15.15 -51.41
CA ALA A 636 -7.59 14.30 -50.68
C ALA A 636 -6.14 14.61 -51.06
N LYS A 637 -5.26 14.53 -50.08
CA LYS A 637 -3.80 14.75 -50.26
C LYS A 637 -3.12 13.39 -50.41
N LEU A 638 -2.58 13.09 -51.56
CA LEU A 638 -1.93 11.83 -51.94
C LEU A 638 -0.51 12.06 -52.48
N MET A 639 0.15 13.15 -52.03
CA MET A 639 1.50 13.47 -52.48
C MET A 639 2.47 12.32 -52.16
N SER A 640 3.18 11.85 -53.19
CA SER A 640 4.13 10.74 -53.08
C SER A 640 3.51 9.41 -52.55
N ALA A 641 2.20 9.25 -52.60
CA ALA A 641 1.54 7.99 -52.23
C ALA A 641 1.80 6.90 -53.30
N ASP A 642 1.86 5.63 -52.86
CA ASP A 642 1.95 4.50 -53.77
C ASP A 642 0.54 3.84 -53.97
N LEU A 643 -0.04 4.04 -55.14
CA LEU A 643 -1.28 3.47 -55.58
C LEU A 643 -1.07 2.43 -56.70
N SER A 644 0.17 1.88 -56.82
CA SER A 644 0.44 0.91 -57.87
C SER A 644 -0.45 -0.31 -57.75
N ASP A 645 -0.96 -0.75 -58.92
CA ASP A 645 -1.87 -1.89 -59.04
C ASP A 645 -3.24 -1.70 -58.29
N ALA A 646 -3.54 -0.51 -57.75
CA ALA A 646 -4.79 -0.26 -57.01
C ALA A 646 -6.03 -0.28 -57.92
N GLN A 647 -7.19 -0.67 -57.40
CA GLN A 647 -8.46 -0.72 -58.06
C GLN A 647 -9.32 0.52 -57.70
N GLY A 648 -9.25 1.58 -58.47
CA GLY A 648 -9.96 2.85 -58.24
C GLY A 648 -11.08 3.13 -59.26
N ALA A 649 -11.69 2.08 -59.83
CA ALA A 649 -12.77 2.25 -60.78
C ALA A 649 -13.92 3.10 -60.20
N ARG A 650 -14.36 4.15 -60.95
CA ARG A 650 -15.38 5.09 -60.52
C ARG A 650 -15.07 5.87 -59.24
N ALA A 651 -13.81 5.91 -58.79
CA ALA A 651 -13.41 6.77 -57.71
C ALA A 651 -13.59 8.26 -58.03
N ILE A 652 -13.89 9.09 -57.03
CA ILE A 652 -14.08 10.52 -57.17
C ILE A 652 -12.86 11.27 -56.63
N LEU A 653 -11.94 11.67 -57.51
CA LEU A 653 -10.66 12.31 -57.22
C LEU A 653 -10.66 13.82 -57.50
N ILE A 654 -11.83 14.47 -57.46
CA ILE A 654 -11.98 15.89 -57.76
C ILE A 654 -11.00 16.71 -56.86
N GLU A 655 -10.17 17.56 -57.47
CA GLU A 655 -9.21 18.42 -56.76
C GLU A 655 -8.21 17.67 -55.88
N ALA A 656 -8.06 16.34 -56.02
CA ALA A 656 -7.07 15.58 -55.26
C ALA A 656 -5.64 15.92 -55.63
N ASP A 657 -4.74 15.92 -54.66
CA ASP A 657 -3.33 16.22 -54.90
C ASP A 657 -2.50 14.92 -54.98
N LEU A 658 -2.19 14.49 -56.20
CA LEU A 658 -1.43 13.26 -56.50
C LEU A 658 0.00 13.59 -56.95
N ARG A 659 0.55 14.73 -56.57
CA ARG A 659 1.93 15.10 -56.95
C ARG A 659 2.95 14.05 -56.55
N GLY A 660 3.71 13.59 -57.58
CA GLY A 660 4.74 12.58 -57.36
C GLY A 660 4.23 11.19 -56.95
N ALA A 661 2.92 10.93 -56.98
CA ALA A 661 2.35 9.65 -56.61
C ALA A 661 2.75 8.55 -57.64
N ASN A 662 2.84 7.32 -57.20
CA ASN A 662 3.02 6.13 -58.03
C ASN A 662 1.65 5.52 -58.35
N LEU A 663 1.20 5.70 -59.59
CA LEU A 663 -0.08 5.22 -60.12
C LEU A 663 0.11 4.13 -61.20
N LYS A 664 1.25 3.43 -61.16
CA LYS A 664 1.53 2.38 -62.12
C LYS A 664 0.47 1.30 -62.10
N GLN A 665 -0.01 0.96 -63.31
CA GLN A 665 -1.01 -0.09 -63.51
C GLN A 665 -2.30 0.08 -62.67
N VAL A 666 -2.56 1.29 -62.14
CA VAL A 666 -3.81 1.59 -61.44
C VAL A 666 -5.01 1.49 -62.40
N ASN A 667 -6.11 0.92 -61.93
CA ASN A 667 -7.37 0.93 -62.61
C ASN A 667 -8.26 2.10 -62.16
N LEU A 668 -8.36 3.14 -62.93
CA LEU A 668 -9.20 4.34 -62.68
C LEU A 668 -10.36 4.45 -63.69
N ARG A 669 -10.77 3.36 -64.31
CA ARG A 669 -11.84 3.34 -65.27
C ARG A 669 -13.13 3.99 -64.74
N GLY A 670 -13.64 4.98 -65.44
CA GLY A 670 -14.86 5.72 -65.07
C GLY A 670 -14.69 6.64 -63.86
N ALA A 671 -13.45 6.88 -63.40
CA ALA A 671 -13.16 7.80 -62.29
C ALA A 671 -13.38 9.28 -62.71
N ILE A 672 -13.58 10.15 -61.70
CA ILE A 672 -13.71 11.61 -61.90
C ILE A 672 -12.44 12.31 -61.42
N LEU A 673 -11.66 12.91 -62.38
CA LEU A 673 -10.33 13.51 -62.15
C LEU A 673 -10.33 15.03 -62.34
N ARG A 674 -11.50 15.68 -62.25
CA ARG A 674 -11.58 17.13 -62.48
C ARG A 674 -10.71 17.90 -61.46
N GLY A 675 -9.74 18.69 -61.93
CA GLY A 675 -8.87 19.51 -61.12
C GLY A 675 -7.84 18.70 -60.31
N THR A 676 -7.71 17.40 -60.55
CA THR A 676 -6.70 16.56 -59.89
C THR A 676 -5.29 17.01 -60.29
N ASN A 677 -4.37 17.15 -59.34
CA ASN A 677 -3.00 17.50 -59.59
C ASN A 677 -2.12 16.24 -59.74
N LEU A 678 -1.75 15.92 -60.99
CA LEU A 678 -0.89 14.77 -61.35
C LEU A 678 0.56 15.14 -61.59
N THR A 679 1.01 16.34 -61.23
CA THR A 679 2.36 16.82 -61.50
C THR A 679 3.41 15.84 -60.94
N GLY A 680 4.26 15.33 -61.84
CA GLY A 680 5.34 14.41 -61.47
C GLY A 680 4.88 13.01 -61.07
N ALA A 681 3.60 12.65 -61.13
CA ALA A 681 3.09 11.31 -60.88
C ALA A 681 3.53 10.33 -61.99
N ASP A 682 3.67 9.05 -61.65
CA ASP A 682 3.95 7.98 -62.60
C ASP A 682 2.67 7.20 -62.87
N ILE A 683 2.05 7.42 -64.04
CA ILE A 683 0.79 6.78 -64.50
C ILE A 683 1.01 5.69 -65.52
N SER A 684 2.25 5.12 -65.56
CA SER A 684 2.60 4.11 -66.55
C SER A 684 1.71 2.87 -66.44
N GLY A 685 1.08 2.47 -67.56
CA GLY A 685 0.18 1.30 -67.64
C GLY A 685 -1.16 1.45 -66.93
N ALA A 686 -1.49 2.66 -66.45
CA ALA A 686 -2.81 2.89 -65.82
C ALA A 686 -3.97 2.75 -66.83
N ASP A 687 -5.11 2.26 -66.36
CA ASP A 687 -6.37 2.23 -67.15
C ASP A 687 -7.24 3.43 -66.76
N MET A 688 -7.27 4.44 -67.66
CA MET A 688 -8.02 5.68 -67.47
C MET A 688 -9.14 5.83 -68.52
N ARG A 689 -9.69 4.73 -69.01
CA ARG A 689 -10.86 4.77 -69.91
C ARG A 689 -12.11 5.26 -69.19
N GLU A 690 -12.97 5.95 -69.90
CA GLU A 690 -14.21 6.50 -69.38
C GLU A 690 -14.01 7.51 -68.22
N VAL A 691 -12.81 8.02 -68.03
CA VAL A 691 -12.51 9.02 -67.03
C VAL A 691 -13.11 10.36 -67.37
N SER A 692 -13.71 11.05 -66.40
CA SER A 692 -14.25 12.39 -66.61
C SER A 692 -13.37 13.50 -65.96
N GLY A 693 -13.21 14.62 -66.71
CA GLY A 693 -12.53 15.79 -66.19
C GLY A 693 -11.01 15.69 -66.13
N LEU A 694 -10.39 14.72 -66.82
CA LEU A 694 -8.97 14.63 -67.06
C LEU A 694 -8.62 15.45 -68.30
N SER A 695 -7.62 16.31 -68.21
CA SER A 695 -7.12 17.11 -69.35
C SER A 695 -5.78 16.61 -69.85
N ALA A 696 -5.42 16.92 -71.11
CA ALA A 696 -4.10 16.62 -71.64
C ALA A 696 -2.98 17.31 -70.89
N ASP A 697 -3.19 18.52 -70.36
CA ASP A 697 -2.19 19.23 -69.49
C ASP A 697 -1.85 18.42 -68.20
N GLN A 698 -2.87 17.85 -67.60
CA GLN A 698 -2.64 17.00 -66.40
C GLN A 698 -1.81 15.78 -66.74
N VAL A 699 -2.08 15.12 -67.89
CA VAL A 699 -1.31 13.93 -68.35
C VAL A 699 0.11 14.34 -68.70
N CYS A 700 0.33 15.46 -69.41
CA CYS A 700 1.65 15.94 -69.80
C CYS A 700 2.50 16.40 -68.59
N SER A 701 1.87 16.79 -67.48
CA SER A 701 2.57 17.19 -66.25
C SER A 701 3.14 15.99 -65.49
N THR A 702 2.78 14.75 -65.87
CA THR A 702 3.23 13.52 -65.17
C THR A 702 4.69 13.18 -65.48
N LYS A 703 5.31 12.42 -64.57
CA LYS A 703 6.68 11.92 -64.75
C LYS A 703 6.79 10.87 -65.85
N SER A 704 5.76 10.03 -65.98
CA SER A 704 5.70 8.97 -66.97
C SER A 704 4.24 8.54 -67.20
N HIS A 705 3.87 8.40 -68.46
CA HIS A 705 2.60 7.92 -68.95
C HIS A 705 2.75 6.80 -69.99
N ARG A 706 3.81 6.00 -69.90
CA ARG A 706 4.08 4.89 -70.84
C ARG A 706 2.97 3.84 -70.72
N ASN A 707 2.44 3.34 -71.87
CA ASN A 707 1.39 2.34 -71.91
C ASN A 707 0.10 2.74 -71.17
N LEU A 708 -0.15 4.07 -71.00
CA LEU A 708 -1.38 4.57 -70.46
C LEU A 708 -2.56 4.15 -71.35
N ILE A 709 -3.62 3.59 -70.78
CA ILE A 709 -4.84 3.18 -71.49
C ILE A 709 -5.87 4.26 -71.24
N MET A 710 -6.33 4.95 -72.29
CA MET A 710 -7.32 6.03 -72.26
C MET A 710 -8.23 6.00 -73.45
N ASP A 711 -9.26 6.87 -73.49
CA ASP A 711 -10.16 7.01 -74.62
C ASP A 711 -9.45 7.69 -75.80
N GLU A 712 -9.87 7.34 -77.07
CA GLU A 712 -9.22 7.83 -78.31
C GLU A 712 -9.22 9.37 -78.35
N SER A 713 -10.28 10.05 -77.96
CA SER A 713 -10.37 11.51 -77.93
C SER A 713 -9.30 12.17 -77.06
N LEU A 714 -9.09 11.66 -75.88
CA LEU A 714 -8.07 12.18 -74.93
C LEU A 714 -6.65 11.79 -75.42
N SER A 715 -6.49 10.62 -76.00
CA SER A 715 -5.20 10.14 -76.53
C SER A 715 -4.67 11.08 -77.59
N ALA A 716 -5.54 11.50 -78.53
CA ALA A 716 -5.16 12.44 -79.57
C ALA A 716 -4.80 13.82 -79.02
N GLU A 717 -5.48 14.33 -77.99
CA GLU A 717 -5.13 15.60 -77.35
C GLU A 717 -3.80 15.52 -76.60
N VAL A 718 -3.53 14.43 -75.90
CA VAL A 718 -2.29 14.17 -75.16
C VAL A 718 -1.12 14.06 -76.12
N GLU A 719 -1.22 13.32 -77.21
CA GLU A 719 -0.18 13.22 -78.25
C GLU A 719 0.14 14.57 -78.86
N ALA A 720 -0.88 15.38 -79.19
CA ALA A 720 -0.67 16.71 -79.71
C ALA A 720 0.03 17.66 -78.76
N GLN A 721 -0.34 17.62 -77.50
CA GLN A 721 0.15 18.56 -76.47
C GLN A 721 1.49 18.12 -75.81
N CYS A 722 1.67 16.88 -75.46
CA CYS A 722 2.89 16.35 -74.88
C CYS A 722 4.00 16.31 -75.98
N GLY A 723 3.64 15.98 -77.23
CA GLY A 723 4.59 16.05 -78.35
C GLY A 723 5.10 17.44 -78.61
N ALA A 724 4.24 18.46 -78.57
CA ALA A 724 4.61 19.86 -78.70
C ALA A 724 5.54 20.35 -77.54
N SER A 725 5.25 19.95 -76.30
CA SER A 725 6.06 20.28 -75.11
C SER A 725 7.45 19.62 -75.17
N ALA A 726 7.57 18.36 -75.62
CA ALA A 726 8.84 17.67 -75.82
C ALA A 726 9.71 18.33 -76.89
N ILE A 727 9.10 18.81 -78.01
CA ILE A 727 9.76 19.55 -79.07
C ILE A 727 10.25 20.92 -78.58
N GLN A 728 9.45 21.56 -77.71
CA GLN A 728 9.85 22.88 -77.14
C GLN A 728 10.94 22.75 -76.10
N ALA A 729 10.95 21.72 -75.27
CA ALA A 729 12.05 21.38 -74.32
C ALA A 729 13.36 21.06 -75.08
N ALA A 730 13.30 20.22 -76.13
CA ALA A 730 14.44 19.92 -76.99
C ALA A 730 14.98 21.13 -77.70
N ARG A 731 14.12 22.07 -78.09
CA ARG A 731 14.51 23.34 -78.67
C ARG A 731 15.23 24.28 -77.70
N LEU A 732 14.75 24.32 -76.45
CA LEU A 732 15.38 25.07 -75.34
C LEU A 732 16.75 24.50 -74.99
N ASP A 733 16.89 23.17 -74.95
CA ASP A 733 18.15 22.48 -74.70
C ASP A 733 19.16 22.71 -75.86
N GLN A 734 18.69 22.74 -77.11
CA GLN A 734 19.49 23.09 -78.22
C GLN A 734 19.93 24.59 -78.24
N LEU A 735 19.08 25.48 -77.78
CA LEU A 735 19.45 26.92 -77.62
C LEU A 735 20.39 27.09 -76.41
N ALA A 736 20.26 26.32 -75.35
CA ALA A 736 21.19 26.38 -74.25
C ALA A 736 22.56 25.76 -74.55
N SER A 737 22.57 24.69 -75.37
CA SER A 737 23.85 24.07 -75.83
C SER A 737 24.52 24.78 -77.00
N GLY A 738 23.81 25.67 -77.73
CA GLY A 738 24.35 26.48 -78.80
C GLY A 738 24.89 27.85 -78.36
N ALA A 739 24.86 28.19 -77.08
CA ALA A 739 25.36 29.43 -76.49
C ALA A 739 26.67 29.21 -75.67
N GLN A 740 27.41 28.12 -75.91
CA GLN A 740 28.79 27.96 -75.47
C GLN A 740 29.78 28.15 -76.58
#